data_eed8690d094c3c4aa84648bd7e020ef2
#
_entry.id   eed8690d094c3c4aa84648bd7e020ef2
#
_cell.length_a   1.000
_cell.length_b   1.000
_cell.length_c   1.000
_cell.angle_alpha   90.00
_cell.angle_beta   90.00
_cell.angle_gamma   90.00
#
_symmetry.space_group_name_H-M   'P 1'
#
loop_
_entity.id
_entity.type
_entity.pdbx_description
1 polymer ?
#
loop_
_entity_poly.entity_id
_entity_poly.type
_entity_poly.pdbx_seq_one_letter_code
_entity_poly.pdbx_strand_id
1 'polypeptide(L)'
;MKLASEIVKWGVIKPFFNKTYSFNSIDIETVDNELFIFGYVLDGKYCYSENNFYEVFHELLLESIRKKKDILTWSRYDNTHILKMLLSKINDENEIYKILRRVGKVSPVFXYKYKNFDIILENIIKDSFIFKISDGKNKPRRITIYNLKNLYQGDLEKVAKNYGLDYYSXXGQEYHIIDKERYYKDNEYKKMVLLSNELDNKVIIDIAKIMLENFKKFTGVYPKTIFTNGSIARSYLLAYKEIKVRELQFKSLFGKSVYFDKLLDYSMRSYHGGKIESYVLGFIKKAKIIDITSAYPYALSKLPKLTKKVQYRKGTILLDXFFYAFIRCDIIIDNEEFIHPVIVKNPINGVNLSPYGYIENVIITKIEYDYLIKNGIEVLVKDYCGVEHIEGVFPYRNLVNYLFNNRLKYSKTNKSVSEMFKTIINSLYGITFELTDVYKEKXEEIYWVGYRAGDFFNPVIASYITAFVRTYLSEVSYNIIKNGGEVYLNMTDSIIYDGEITLDIFSNEKVLGKFEMPTEIKDVIILGAGRYEYKEEFTNKYVIKNRGFSVERKDKSFYTDYDISDKFTIKTREFVSSFKATTKKXSFREMGHLLESDYDIDPFNLGGKRVVENYNVDLNKEYTRTKPVRLEKGVLKQ
;
A
#
# COMPACT_ATOMS: atom_id res chain seq x y z
N MET A 1 22.89 3.65 17.23
CA MET A 1 21.94 3.79 16.10
C MET A 1 22.63 4.50 14.94
N LYS A 2 22.52 3.94 13.73
CA LYS A 2 23.18 4.53 12.57
C LYS A 2 22.38 5.72 12.06
N LEU A 3 23.09 6.71 11.55
CA LEU A 3 22.44 7.86 10.91
C LEU A 3 21.80 7.46 9.59
N ALA A 4 20.76 8.18 9.19
CA ALA A 4 20.08 7.90 7.92
C ALA A 4 21.06 7.94 6.74
N SER A 5 22.02 8.85 6.77
CA SER A 5 23.02 8.96 5.69
C SER A 5 23.89 7.71 5.58
N GLU A 6 24.01 6.92 6.62
CA GLU A 6 24.83 5.71 6.60
C GLU A 6 24.05 4.51 6.04
N ILE A 7 22.73 4.54 6.05
CA ILE A 7 21.92 3.37 5.69
C ILE A 7 21.09 3.57 4.42
N VAL A 8 21.00 4.79 3.88
CA VAL A 8 20.25 5.03 2.65
C VAL A 8 21.22 5.06 1.47
N LYS A 9 20.97 4.19 0.50
CA LYS A 9 21.76 4.14 -0.74
C LYS A 9 20.93 4.75 -1.87
N TRP A 10 21.61 5.49 -2.74
CA TRP A 10 20.96 6.24 -3.81
C TRP A 10 21.30 5.63 -5.16
N GLY A 11 20.29 5.43 -6.00
CA GLY A 11 20.50 4.96 -7.35
C GLY A 11 20.58 6.10 -8.36
N VAL A 12 20.92 5.73 -9.58
CA VAL A 12 20.95 6.67 -10.69
C VAL A 12 19.62 6.59 -11.42
N ILE A 13 19.00 7.74 -11.65
CA ILE A 13 17.73 7.80 -12.37
C ILE A 13 18.01 7.58 -13.85
N LYS A 14 17.28 6.66 -14.46
CA LYS A 14 17.42 6.37 -15.88
C LYS A 14 16.13 6.80 -16.58
N PRO A 15 16.13 7.96 -17.24
CA PRO A 15 14.90 8.51 -17.81
C PRO A 15 14.50 7.90 -19.16
N PHE A 16 15.27 6.98 -19.72
CA PHE A 16 15.00 6.46 -21.04
C PHE A 16 13.92 5.39 -21.01
N PHE A 17 13.10 5.39 -22.06
CA PHE A 17 11.99 4.46 -22.21
C PHE A 17 12.20 3.67 -23.50
N ASN A 18 12.52 2.40 -23.35
CA ASN A 18 12.68 1.54 -24.52
C ASN A 18 11.91 0.22 -24.38
N LYS A 19 11.07 0.12 -23.36
CA LYS A 19 10.35 -1.12 -23.09
C LYS A 19 9.15 -1.24 -24.03
N THR A 20 8.96 -2.43 -24.57
CA THR A 20 7.73 -2.83 -25.21
C THR A 20 7.24 -4.11 -24.54
N TYR A 21 5.97 -4.43 -24.71
CA TYR A 21 5.34 -5.53 -23.99
C TYR A 21 4.62 -6.45 -24.92
N SER A 22 4.77 -7.74 -24.70
CA SER A 22 4.00 -8.77 -25.36
C SER A 22 3.80 -9.90 -24.35
N PHE A 23 2.62 -10.52 -24.32
CA PHE A 23 2.27 -11.40 -23.22
C PHE A 23 1.69 -12.72 -23.65
N ASN A 24 2.06 -13.74 -22.91
CA ASN A 24 1.29 -14.97 -22.71
C ASN A 24 0.58 -14.85 -21.37
N SER A 25 -0.23 -15.85 -21.01
CA SER A 25 -0.93 -15.83 -19.73
C SER A 25 -1.03 -17.22 -19.14
N ILE A 26 -1.26 -17.26 -17.82
CA ILE A 26 -1.57 -18.48 -17.08
C ILE A 26 -2.79 -18.17 -16.20
N ASP A 27 -3.75 -19.09 -16.20
CA ASP A 27 -4.85 -19.08 -15.27
C ASP A 27 -5.12 -20.52 -14.86
N ILE A 28 -4.89 -20.82 -13.58
CA ILE A 28 -5.07 -22.18 -13.08
C ILE A 28 -6.46 -22.35 -12.49
N GLU A 29 -6.90 -23.60 -12.42
CA GLU A 29 -8.09 -24.01 -11.67
C GLU A 29 -7.67 -25.04 -10.65
N THR A 30 -8.31 -25.01 -9.50
CA THR A 30 -8.02 -25.93 -8.40
C THR A 30 -9.27 -26.67 -7.97
N VAL A 31 -9.06 -27.86 -7.37
CA VAL A 31 -10.10 -28.60 -6.69
C VAL A 31 -9.53 -28.99 -5.33
N ASP A 32 -10.25 -28.67 -4.28
CA ASP A 32 -9.79 -28.92 -2.91
C ASP A 32 -8.40 -28.34 -2.66
N ASN A 33 -8.19 -27.14 -3.17
CA ASN A 33 -6.94 -26.37 -3.03
C ASN A 33 -5.73 -27.07 -3.64
N GLU A 34 -5.96 -27.96 -4.61
CA GLU A 34 -4.89 -28.62 -5.36
C GLU A 34 -5.05 -28.27 -6.84
N LEU A 35 -3.93 -28.14 -7.53
CA LEU A 35 -3.93 -27.80 -8.95
C LEU A 35 -4.69 -28.87 -9.74
N PHE A 36 -5.64 -28.44 -10.54
CA PHE A 36 -6.50 -29.34 -11.30
C PHE A 36 -6.37 -29.11 -12.81
N ILE A 37 -6.43 -27.84 -13.24
CA ILE A 37 -6.26 -27.48 -14.64
C ILE A 37 -5.21 -26.38 -14.71
N PHE A 38 -4.26 -26.55 -15.60
CA PHE A 38 -3.27 -25.52 -15.91
C PHE A 38 -3.62 -24.97 -17.28
N GLY A 39 -4.32 -23.83 -17.30
CA GLY A 39 -4.72 -23.18 -18.53
C GLY A 39 -3.77 -22.06 -18.86
N TYR A 40 -3.48 -21.87 -20.14
CA TYR A 40 -2.55 -20.84 -20.54
C TYR A 40 -2.81 -20.40 -21.98
N VAL A 41 -2.34 -19.20 -22.29
CA VAL A 41 -2.34 -18.70 -23.66
C VAL A 41 -0.88 -18.57 -24.07
N LEU A 42 -0.55 -19.22 -25.19
CA LEU A 42 0.77 -19.20 -25.80
C LEU A 42 0.62 -18.64 -27.20
N ASP A 43 1.24 -17.48 -27.42
CA ASP A 43 1.25 -16.86 -28.74
C ASP A 43 -0.16 -16.68 -29.32
N GLY A 44 -1.09 -16.27 -28.45
CA GLY A 44 -2.47 -16.00 -28.81
C GLY A 44 -3.39 -17.21 -28.80
N LYS A 45 -2.85 -18.41 -28.58
CA LYS A 45 -3.64 -19.62 -28.63
C LYS A 45 -3.85 -20.20 -27.25
N TYR A 46 -5.10 -20.53 -26.91
CA TYR A 46 -5.42 -21.16 -25.62
C TYR A 46 -5.03 -22.63 -25.62
N CYS A 47 -4.41 -23.05 -24.54
CA CYS A 47 -4.03 -24.43 -24.28
C CYS A 47 -4.34 -24.77 -22.83
N TYR A 48 -4.46 -26.06 -22.53
CA TYR A 48 -4.62 -26.46 -21.15
C TYR A 48 -4.02 -27.84 -20.93
N SER A 49 -3.76 -28.15 -19.65
CA SER A 49 -3.30 -29.48 -19.27
C SER A 49 -3.99 -29.88 -17.97
N GLU A 50 -4.25 -31.19 -17.86
CA GLU A 50 -4.85 -31.79 -16.67
C GLU A 50 -3.83 -32.56 -15.85
N ASN A 51 -2.59 -32.63 -16.33
CA ASN A 51 -1.51 -33.31 -15.63
C ASN A 51 -0.16 -32.77 -16.11
N ASN A 52 0.92 -33.29 -15.52
CA ASN A 52 2.30 -32.91 -15.92
C ASN A 52 2.49 -31.38 -15.81
N PHE A 53 1.97 -30.80 -14.74
CA PHE A 53 1.95 -29.35 -14.62
C PHE A 53 3.35 -28.74 -14.56
N TYR A 54 4.28 -29.41 -13.89
CA TYR A 54 5.66 -28.92 -13.78
C TYR A 54 6.29 -28.81 -15.16
N GLU A 55 6.13 -29.85 -15.97
CA GLU A 55 6.70 -29.86 -17.32
C GLU A 55 6.01 -28.85 -18.22
N VAL A 56 4.68 -28.78 -18.17
CA VAL A 56 3.91 -27.83 -18.98
C VAL A 56 4.33 -26.40 -18.65
N PHE A 57 4.45 -26.09 -17.38
CA PHE A 57 4.88 -24.76 -16.95
C PHE A 57 6.25 -24.43 -17.54
N HIS A 58 7.20 -25.34 -17.42
CA HIS A 58 8.56 -25.04 -17.89
C HIS A 58 8.64 -24.93 -19.40
N GLU A 59 7.89 -25.75 -20.12
CA GLU A 59 7.84 -25.59 -21.57
C GLU A 59 7.24 -24.26 -21.98
N LEU A 60 6.19 -23.83 -21.28
CA LEU A 60 5.62 -22.50 -21.52
C LEU A 60 6.65 -21.41 -21.23
N LEU A 61 7.39 -21.54 -20.12
CA LEU A 61 8.41 -20.58 -19.74
C LEU A 61 9.48 -20.45 -20.84
N LEU A 62 9.98 -21.59 -21.32
CA LEU A 62 11.02 -21.60 -22.34
C LEU A 62 10.52 -21.05 -23.66
N GLU A 63 9.30 -21.40 -24.07
CA GLU A 63 8.74 -20.90 -25.31
C GLU A 63 8.46 -19.40 -25.23
N SER A 64 8.04 -18.94 -24.06
CA SER A 64 7.79 -17.50 -23.86
C SER A 64 9.08 -16.70 -24.00
N ILE A 65 10.19 -17.22 -23.45
CA ILE A 65 11.49 -16.58 -23.62
C ILE A 65 11.88 -16.54 -25.09
N ARG A 66 11.69 -17.66 -25.80
CA ARG A 66 12.04 -17.73 -27.21
C ARG A 66 11.26 -16.70 -28.02
N LYS A 67 10.00 -16.49 -27.69
CA LYS A 67 9.13 -15.54 -28.38
C LYS A 67 9.22 -14.14 -27.81
N LYS A 68 10.05 -13.92 -26.81
CA LYS A 68 10.23 -12.60 -26.17
C LYS A 68 8.93 -12.08 -25.57
N LYS A 69 8.20 -12.94 -24.88
CA LYS A 69 6.96 -12.59 -24.22
C LYS A 69 7.08 -12.82 -22.73
N ASP A 70 6.54 -11.91 -21.96
CA ASP A 70 6.35 -12.14 -20.52
C ASP A 70 5.03 -12.85 -20.30
N ILE A 71 4.77 -13.26 -19.08
CA ILE A 71 3.59 -14.04 -18.75
C ILE A 71 2.78 -13.26 -17.71
N LEU A 72 1.47 -13.28 -17.86
CA LEU A 72 0.55 -12.65 -16.92
C LEU A 72 -0.24 -13.68 -16.15
N THR A 73 -0.42 -13.45 -14.86
CA THR A 73 -1.42 -14.12 -14.05
C THR A 73 -2.32 -13.05 -13.45
N TRP A 74 -3.43 -13.47 -12.82
CA TRP A 74 -4.32 -12.47 -12.24
C TRP A 74 -4.21 -12.33 -10.74
N SER A 75 -3.72 -13.33 -10.01
CA SER A 75 -3.80 -13.21 -8.57
C SER A 75 -2.65 -13.92 -7.88
N ARG A 76 -2.48 -13.55 -6.60
CA ARG A 76 -1.51 -14.25 -5.76
C ARG A 76 -1.87 -15.73 -5.60
N TYR A 77 -3.16 -16.05 -5.67
CA TYR A 77 -3.59 -17.45 -5.55
C TYR A 77 -2.95 -18.30 -6.64
N ASP A 78 -3.02 -17.83 -7.89
CA ASP A 78 -2.36 -18.52 -9.00
C ASP A 78 -0.86 -18.65 -8.74
N ASN A 79 -0.24 -17.58 -8.30
CA ASN A 79 1.21 -17.56 -8.14
C ASN A 79 1.66 -18.41 -6.95
N THR A 80 0.82 -18.51 -5.92
CA THR A 80 1.11 -19.42 -4.81
C THR A 80 1.16 -20.87 -5.29
N HIS A 81 0.23 -21.26 -6.16
CA HIS A 81 0.25 -22.62 -6.70
C HIS A 81 1.42 -22.84 -7.65
N ILE A 82 1.83 -21.81 -8.40
CA ILE A 82 3.02 -21.93 -9.21
C ILE A 82 4.25 -22.15 -8.32
N LEU A 83 4.39 -21.38 -7.26
CA LEU A 83 5.50 -21.54 -6.34
C LEU A 83 5.50 -22.93 -5.68
N LYS A 84 4.32 -23.37 -5.24
CA LYS A 84 4.18 -24.70 -4.66
C LYS A 84 4.64 -25.77 -5.64
N MET A 85 4.26 -25.64 -6.90
CA MET A 85 4.67 -26.58 -7.94
C MET A 85 6.19 -26.57 -8.14
N LEU A 86 6.79 -25.37 -8.17
CA LEU A 86 8.24 -25.26 -8.31
C LEU A 86 8.97 -25.93 -7.15
N LEU A 87 8.43 -25.83 -5.96
CA LEU A 87 9.06 -26.40 -4.78
C LEU A 87 8.69 -27.88 -4.57
N SER A 88 7.82 -28.44 -5.41
CA SER A 88 7.34 -29.81 -5.22
C SER A 88 8.42 -30.87 -5.41
N LYS A 89 9.51 -30.52 -6.12
CA LYS A 89 10.61 -31.45 -6.31
C LYS A 89 11.58 -31.48 -5.13
N ILE A 90 11.37 -30.64 -4.14
CA ILE A 90 12.22 -30.58 -2.96
C ILE A 90 11.53 -31.33 -1.83
N ASN A 91 12.20 -32.38 -1.33
CA ASN A 91 11.64 -33.21 -0.28
C ASN A 91 11.98 -32.72 1.12
N ASP A 92 13.06 -31.98 1.27
CA ASP A 92 13.53 -31.51 2.57
C ASP A 92 12.80 -30.22 2.96
N GLU A 93 12.00 -30.31 4.00
CA GLU A 93 11.22 -29.18 4.49
C GLU A 93 12.12 -28.02 4.92
N ASN A 94 13.28 -28.32 5.48
CA ASN A 94 14.21 -27.27 5.89
C ASN A 94 14.77 -26.52 4.67
N GLU A 95 14.96 -27.22 3.57
CA GLU A 95 15.40 -26.55 2.34
C GLU A 95 14.32 -25.59 1.82
N ILE A 96 13.06 -26.00 1.88
CA ILE A 96 11.96 -25.13 1.47
C ILE A 96 11.92 -23.90 2.38
N TYR A 97 12.14 -24.07 3.68
CA TYR A 97 12.23 -22.95 4.60
C TYR A 97 13.31 -21.96 4.20
N LYS A 98 14.49 -22.48 3.86
CA LYS A 98 15.61 -21.61 3.46
C LYS A 98 15.25 -20.80 2.23
N ILE A 99 14.59 -21.43 1.27
CA ILE A 99 14.18 -20.73 0.05
C ILE A 99 13.17 -19.62 0.36
N LEU A 100 12.14 -19.97 1.13
CA LEU A 100 11.09 -18.98 1.42
C LEU A 100 11.61 -17.80 2.24
N ARG A 101 12.61 -18.03 3.10
CA ARG A 101 13.21 -16.94 3.87
C ARG A 101 13.96 -15.95 2.99
N ARG A 102 14.36 -16.35 1.79
CA ARG A 102 15.08 -15.46 0.88
C ARG A 102 14.15 -14.56 0.08
N VAL A 103 12.85 -14.89 0.02
CA VAL A 103 11.90 -14.13 -0.78
C VAL A 103 11.82 -12.70 -0.26
N GLY A 104 12.05 -11.74 -1.16
CA GLY A 104 11.99 -10.32 -0.82
C GLY A 104 13.19 -9.81 -0.04
N LYS A 105 14.21 -10.64 0.14
CA LYS A 105 15.39 -10.25 0.91
C LYS A 105 16.67 -10.34 0.11
N VAL A 106 16.96 -11.51 -0.44
CA VAL A 106 18.21 -11.70 -1.19
C VAL A 106 17.92 -12.38 -2.52
N SER A 107 18.82 -12.17 -3.47
CA SER A 107 18.73 -12.74 -4.81
C SER A 107 19.98 -13.57 -5.05
N PRO A 108 19.85 -14.75 -5.68
CA PRO A 108 18.61 -15.36 -6.18
C PRO A 108 17.81 -16.03 -5.07
N VAL A 109 16.52 -16.27 -5.34
CA VAL A 109 15.68 -16.97 -4.38
C VAL A 109 16.04 -18.44 -4.34
N PHE A 110 16.09 -19.10 -5.50
CA PHE A 110 16.71 -20.41 -5.61
C PHE A 110 16.95 -20.76 -7.07
N UNK A 111 17.63 -21.73 -7.35
CA UNK A 111 18.04 -22.09 -8.63
C UNK A 111 17.78 -23.53 -8.73
N TYR A 112 17.63 -23.97 -9.87
CA TYR A 112 17.43 -25.41 -10.13
C TYR A 112 17.66 -25.69 -11.62
N LYS A 113 17.63 -26.98 -11.97
CA LYS A 113 17.78 -27.36 -13.37
C LYS A 113 16.49 -27.95 -13.91
N TYR A 114 16.18 -27.62 -15.15
CA TYR A 114 15.11 -28.27 -15.91
C TYR A 114 15.69 -28.65 -17.25
N LYS A 115 15.77 -29.98 -17.54
CA LYS A 115 16.48 -30.47 -18.73
C LYS A 115 17.90 -29.90 -18.72
N ASN A 116 18.38 -29.35 -19.85
CA ASN A 116 19.73 -28.75 -19.88
C ASN A 116 19.74 -27.27 -19.51
N PHE A 117 18.66 -26.73 -18.97
CA PHE A 117 18.59 -25.35 -18.64
C PHE A 117 18.86 -25.12 -17.16
N ASP A 118 19.68 -24.13 -16.87
CA ASP A 118 19.82 -23.62 -15.52
C ASP A 118 18.76 -22.54 -15.33
N ILE A 119 17.88 -22.75 -14.36
CA ILE A 119 16.78 -21.83 -14.09
C ILE A 119 16.98 -21.22 -12.73
N ILE A 120 16.97 -19.92 -12.71
CA ILE A 120 17.13 -19.14 -11.48
C ILE A 120 15.85 -18.37 -11.24
N LEU A 121 15.18 -18.65 -10.13
CA LEU A 121 14.15 -17.73 -9.66
C LEU A 121 14.90 -16.60 -8.99
N GLU A 122 15.06 -15.52 -9.73
CA GLU A 122 15.95 -14.45 -9.35
C GLU A 122 15.34 -13.57 -8.28
N ASN A 123 14.03 -13.29 -8.39
CA ASN A 123 13.38 -12.41 -7.44
C ASN A 123 11.88 -12.65 -7.48
N ILE A 124 11.22 -12.26 -6.41
CA ILE A 124 9.76 -12.20 -6.35
C ILE A 124 9.42 -10.79 -5.87
N ILE A 125 8.77 -10.01 -6.73
CA ILE A 125 8.40 -8.62 -6.44
C ILE A 125 6.88 -8.54 -6.44
N LYS A 126 6.30 -8.28 -5.26
CA LYS A 126 4.84 -8.19 -5.13
C LYS A 126 4.16 -9.39 -5.79
N ASP A 127 4.65 -10.58 -5.44
CA ASP A 127 4.13 -11.87 -5.92
C ASP A 127 4.29 -12.08 -7.42
N SER A 128 5.07 -11.24 -8.10
CA SER A 128 5.47 -11.46 -9.49
C SER A 128 6.84 -12.12 -9.51
N PHE A 129 7.06 -13.05 -10.45
CA PHE A 129 8.30 -13.82 -10.51
C PHE A 129 9.22 -13.29 -11.60
N ILE A 130 10.50 -13.17 -11.27
CA ILE A 130 11.52 -12.88 -12.28
C ILE A 130 12.42 -14.10 -12.39
N PHE A 131 12.44 -14.72 -13.56
CA PHE A 131 13.29 -15.86 -13.86
C PHE A 131 14.43 -15.45 -14.76
N LYS A 132 15.60 -16.05 -14.52
CA LYS A 132 16.77 -15.92 -15.38
C LYS A 132 17.14 -17.32 -15.84
N ILE A 133 17.20 -17.53 -17.15
CA ILE A 133 17.35 -18.87 -17.71
C ILE A 133 18.56 -18.90 -18.63
N SER A 134 19.40 -19.94 -18.45
CA SER A 134 20.63 -20.11 -19.19
C SER A 134 20.71 -21.54 -19.73
N ASP A 135 21.12 -21.67 -21.00
CA ASP A 135 21.40 -22.99 -21.57
C ASP A 135 22.90 -23.33 -21.57
N GLY A 136 23.70 -22.46 -20.96
CA GLY A 136 25.15 -22.68 -20.92
C GLY A 136 25.89 -22.28 -22.17
N LYS A 137 25.19 -21.92 -23.23
CA LYS A 137 25.80 -21.57 -24.51
C LYS A 137 25.58 -20.12 -24.90
N ASN A 138 24.38 -19.62 -24.65
CA ASN A 138 24.01 -18.27 -25.00
C ASN A 138 23.95 -17.40 -23.75
N LYS A 139 23.85 -16.07 -23.95
CA LYS A 139 23.67 -15.14 -22.86
C LYS A 139 22.38 -15.46 -22.10
N PRO A 140 22.40 -15.49 -20.79
CA PRO A 140 21.17 -15.73 -20.02
C PRO A 140 20.08 -14.72 -20.34
N ARG A 141 18.84 -15.16 -20.32
CA ARG A 141 17.70 -14.31 -20.62
C ARG A 141 16.72 -14.32 -19.46
N ARG A 142 16.02 -13.20 -19.31
CA ARG A 142 15.04 -13.02 -18.23
C ARG A 142 13.63 -13.05 -18.76
N ILE A 143 12.72 -13.50 -17.92
CA ILE A 143 11.29 -13.46 -18.18
C ILE A 143 10.59 -13.16 -16.87
N THR A 144 9.53 -12.38 -16.95
CA THR A 144 8.75 -12.02 -15.77
C THR A 144 7.34 -12.61 -15.88
N ILE A 145 6.88 -13.18 -14.77
CA ILE A 145 5.48 -13.56 -14.61
C ILE A 145 4.86 -12.53 -13.69
N TYR A 146 4.03 -11.66 -14.26
CA TYR A 146 3.43 -10.56 -13.50
C TYR A 146 2.13 -11.01 -12.87
N ASN A 147 1.93 -10.67 -11.60
CA ASN A 147 0.63 -10.71 -10.97
C ASN A 147 -0.09 -9.41 -11.32
N LEU A 148 -0.91 -9.44 -12.35
CA LEU A 148 -1.52 -8.22 -12.88
C LEU A 148 -2.51 -7.59 -11.90
N LYS A 149 -3.10 -8.39 -11.02
CA LYS A 149 -4.06 -7.86 -10.05
C LYS A 149 -3.43 -6.82 -9.12
N ASN A 150 -2.11 -6.78 -8.99
CA ASN A 150 -1.45 -5.74 -8.21
C ASN A 150 -1.82 -4.33 -8.67
N LEU A 151 -2.26 -4.17 -9.90
CA LEU A 151 -2.60 -2.87 -10.46
C LEU A 151 -4.07 -2.51 -10.27
N TYR A 152 -4.90 -3.45 -9.79
CA TYR A 152 -6.35 -3.29 -9.82
C TYR A 152 -6.98 -3.64 -8.49
N GLN A 153 -8.16 -3.05 -8.24
CA GLN A 153 -9.03 -3.45 -7.14
C GLN A 153 -10.23 -4.18 -7.73
N GLY A 154 -10.60 -5.28 -7.08
CA GLY A 154 -11.71 -6.07 -7.54
C GLY A 154 -11.27 -7.33 -8.27
N ASP A 155 -12.22 -8.18 -8.57
CA ASP A 155 -11.92 -9.42 -9.26
C ASP A 155 -11.79 -9.18 -10.77
N LEU A 156 -11.39 -10.24 -11.48
CA LEU A 156 -11.12 -10.14 -12.90
C LEU A 156 -12.35 -9.70 -13.69
N GLU A 157 -13.50 -10.25 -13.33
CA GLU A 157 -14.74 -9.93 -14.05
C GLU A 157 -15.10 -8.44 -13.91
N LYS A 158 -14.94 -7.91 -12.70
CA LYS A 158 -15.24 -6.50 -12.47
C LYS A 158 -14.31 -5.59 -13.26
N VAL A 159 -13.02 -5.90 -13.25
CA VAL A 159 -12.06 -5.09 -14.00
C VAL A 159 -12.33 -5.18 -15.51
N ALA A 160 -12.62 -6.39 -16.00
CA ALA A 160 -12.93 -6.57 -17.41
C ALA A 160 -14.14 -5.72 -17.82
N LYS A 161 -15.17 -5.71 -16.98
CA LYS A 161 -16.36 -4.91 -17.26
C LYS A 161 -16.02 -3.42 -17.30
N ASN A 162 -15.21 -2.94 -16.38
CA ASN A 162 -14.80 -1.55 -16.36
C ASN A 162 -13.96 -1.19 -17.58
N TYR A 163 -13.30 -2.17 -18.18
CA TYR A 163 -12.49 -1.95 -19.39
C TYR A 163 -13.28 -2.15 -20.67
N GLY A 164 -14.60 -2.37 -20.57
CA GLY A 164 -15.44 -2.55 -21.73
C GLY A 164 -15.32 -3.90 -22.39
N LEU A 165 -14.83 -4.90 -21.66
CA LEU A 165 -14.66 -6.25 -22.16
C LEU A 165 -15.85 -7.11 -21.75
N ASP A 166 -16.59 -7.62 -22.72
CA ASP A 166 -17.83 -8.34 -22.46
C ASP A 166 -17.61 -9.84 -22.68
N TYR A 167 -16.69 -10.42 -21.92
CA TYR A 167 -16.37 -11.84 -22.05
C TYR A 167 -17.29 -12.75 -21.23
N TYR A 168 -17.95 -12.23 -20.21
CA TYR A 168 -18.58 -13.08 -19.19
C TYR A 168 -20.12 -13.13 -19.31
N SER A 169 -20.69 -12.46 -20.29
CA SER A 169 -22.15 -12.43 -20.45
C SER A 169 -22.79 -13.77 -20.82
N UNK A 170 -22.03 -14.47 -21.41
CA UNK A 170 -22.58 -15.70 -21.87
C UNK A 170 -22.16 -16.83 -21.07
N UNK A 171 -21.29 -16.54 -20.44
CA UNK A 171 -20.83 -17.65 -19.70
C UNK A 171 -21.44 -17.56 -18.39
N GLY A 172 -21.88 -18.50 -17.98
CA GLY A 172 -22.43 -18.62 -16.66
C GLY A 172 -21.37 -18.39 -15.62
N GLN A 173 -21.77 -17.80 -14.51
CA GLN A 173 -20.85 -17.50 -13.43
C GLN A 173 -20.89 -18.58 -12.34
N GLU A 174 -21.27 -19.77 -12.72
CA GLU A 174 -21.55 -20.86 -11.80
C GLU A 174 -20.33 -21.72 -11.49
N TYR A 175 -19.16 -21.38 -12.06
CA TYR A 175 -18.02 -22.30 -12.05
C TYR A 175 -16.89 -21.87 -11.13
N HIS A 176 -17.24 -21.14 -10.07
CA HIS A 176 -16.23 -20.78 -9.07
C HIS A 176 -15.75 -21.99 -8.32
N ILE A 177 -16.57 -23.01 -8.19
CA ILE A 177 -16.18 -24.26 -7.54
C ILE A 177 -16.44 -25.38 -8.54
N ILE A 178 -15.35 -26.07 -8.92
CA ILE A 178 -15.43 -27.12 -9.90
C ILE A 178 -15.82 -28.42 -9.22
N ASP A 179 -16.83 -29.09 -9.79
CA ASP A 179 -17.22 -30.44 -9.40
C ASP A 179 -16.36 -31.40 -10.21
N LYS A 180 -15.36 -32.01 -9.56
CA LYS A 180 -14.38 -32.85 -10.24
C LYS A 180 -15.01 -34.06 -10.90
N GLU A 181 -15.94 -34.71 -10.21
CA GLU A 181 -16.61 -35.90 -10.75
C GLU A 181 -17.43 -35.55 -11.97
N ARG A 182 -18.19 -34.43 -11.91
CA ARG A 182 -18.97 -33.98 -13.03
C ARG A 182 -18.09 -33.59 -14.21
N TYR A 183 -16.95 -32.99 -13.94
CA TYR A 183 -16.00 -32.60 -15.00
C TYR A 183 -15.62 -33.79 -15.86
N TYR A 184 -15.38 -34.95 -15.22
CA TYR A 184 -14.96 -36.11 -15.99
C TYR A 184 -16.13 -36.88 -16.64
N LYS A 185 -17.35 -36.74 -16.11
CA LYS A 185 -18.50 -37.52 -16.60
C LYS A 185 -19.40 -36.74 -17.55
N ASP A 186 -19.39 -35.41 -17.50
CA ASP A 186 -20.32 -34.57 -18.25
C ASP A 186 -19.51 -33.69 -19.22
N ASN A 187 -19.53 -34.05 -20.49
CA ASN A 187 -18.72 -33.34 -21.48
C ASN A 187 -19.14 -31.88 -21.65
N GLU A 188 -20.42 -31.56 -21.49
CA GLU A 188 -20.87 -30.19 -21.58
C GLU A 188 -20.35 -29.35 -20.43
N TYR A 189 -20.35 -29.94 -19.23
CA TYR A 189 -19.80 -29.25 -18.07
C TYR A 189 -18.30 -29.02 -18.24
N LYS A 190 -17.58 -30.03 -18.74
CA LYS A 190 -16.14 -29.90 -19.00
C LYS A 190 -15.87 -28.77 -20.00
N LYS A 191 -16.66 -28.72 -21.08
CA LYS A 191 -16.50 -27.67 -22.07
C LYS A 191 -16.70 -26.29 -21.47
N MET A 192 -17.70 -26.17 -20.57
CA MET A 192 -17.98 -24.87 -19.96
C MET A 192 -16.88 -24.46 -18.99
N VAL A 193 -16.34 -25.40 -18.22
CA VAL A 193 -15.21 -25.12 -17.34
C VAL A 193 -14.00 -24.65 -18.14
N LEU A 194 -13.71 -25.33 -19.25
CA LEU A 194 -12.57 -24.96 -20.09
C LEU A 194 -12.80 -23.65 -20.81
N LEU A 195 -14.04 -23.36 -21.24
CA LEU A 195 -14.34 -22.07 -21.83
C LEU A 195 -14.13 -20.95 -20.84
N SER A 196 -14.56 -21.13 -19.62
CA SER A 196 -14.36 -20.14 -18.58
C SER A 196 -12.86 -19.88 -18.34
N ASN A 197 -12.08 -20.96 -18.31
CA ASN A 197 -10.63 -20.83 -18.15
C ASN A 197 -9.98 -20.11 -19.33
N GLU A 198 -10.47 -20.43 -20.56
CA GLU A 198 -9.96 -19.75 -21.75
C GLU A 198 -10.26 -18.26 -21.70
N LEU A 199 -11.50 -17.89 -21.33
CA LEU A 199 -11.87 -16.50 -21.27
C LEU A 199 -11.05 -15.74 -20.24
N ASP A 200 -10.85 -16.33 -19.07
CA ASP A 200 -10.01 -15.70 -18.04
C ASP A 200 -8.60 -15.42 -18.58
N ASN A 201 -8.01 -16.40 -19.27
CA ASN A 201 -6.69 -16.23 -19.83
C ASN A 201 -6.63 -15.10 -20.84
N LYS A 202 -7.63 -15.03 -21.72
CA LYS A 202 -7.65 -14.01 -22.78
C LYS A 202 -7.94 -12.63 -22.23
N VAL A 203 -8.83 -12.55 -21.24
CA VAL A 203 -9.19 -11.28 -20.63
C VAL A 203 -7.99 -10.63 -19.95
N ILE A 204 -7.19 -11.43 -19.25
CA ILE A 204 -5.99 -10.91 -18.58
C ILE A 204 -5.09 -10.19 -19.58
N ILE A 205 -4.86 -10.79 -20.73
CA ILE A 205 -4.00 -10.19 -21.74
C ILE A 205 -4.64 -8.91 -22.29
N ASP A 206 -5.95 -8.94 -22.55
CA ASP A 206 -6.64 -7.77 -23.11
C ASP A 206 -6.62 -6.60 -22.11
N ILE A 207 -6.82 -6.87 -20.83
CA ILE A 207 -6.73 -5.82 -19.81
C ILE A 207 -5.36 -5.16 -19.84
N ALA A 208 -4.30 -5.97 -19.87
CA ALA A 208 -2.95 -5.42 -19.90
C ALA A 208 -2.70 -4.59 -21.14
N LYS A 209 -3.17 -5.06 -22.30
CA LYS A 209 -3.00 -4.31 -23.54
C LYS A 209 -3.69 -2.97 -23.49
N ILE A 210 -4.92 -2.93 -22.98
CA ILE A 210 -5.67 -1.67 -22.91
C ILE A 210 -4.96 -0.71 -21.96
N MET A 211 -4.52 -1.19 -20.80
CA MET A 211 -3.82 -0.36 -19.82
C MET A 211 -2.56 0.24 -20.45
N LEU A 212 -1.79 -0.57 -21.15
CA LEU A 212 -0.54 -0.10 -21.75
C LEU A 212 -0.78 0.89 -22.87
N GLU A 213 -1.80 0.66 -23.71
CA GLU A 213 -2.11 1.59 -24.78
C GLU A 213 -2.67 2.89 -24.24
N ASN A 214 -3.45 2.84 -23.15
CA ASN A 214 -3.90 4.07 -22.51
C ASN A 214 -2.70 4.88 -22.01
N PHE A 215 -1.74 4.23 -21.36
CA PHE A 215 -0.55 4.92 -20.86
C PHE A 215 0.22 5.56 -22.01
N LYS A 216 0.42 4.82 -23.10
CA LYS A 216 1.16 5.35 -24.25
C LYS A 216 0.42 6.50 -24.93
N LYS A 217 -0.91 6.43 -24.96
CA LYS A 217 -1.71 7.51 -25.58
C LYS A 217 -1.44 8.84 -24.87
N PHE A 218 -1.31 8.82 -23.55
CA PHE A 218 -1.17 10.06 -22.79
C PHE A 218 0.26 10.46 -22.49
N THR A 219 1.22 9.55 -22.70
CA THR A 219 2.63 9.86 -22.38
C THR A 219 3.58 9.71 -23.56
N GLY A 220 3.17 9.00 -24.60
CA GLY A 220 4.02 8.69 -25.74
C GLY A 220 4.93 7.49 -25.55
N VAL A 221 4.94 6.89 -24.38
CA VAL A 221 5.83 5.74 -24.07
C VAL A 221 5.05 4.70 -23.28
N TYR A 222 5.60 3.49 -23.20
CA TYR A 222 5.08 2.47 -22.29
C TYR A 222 5.74 2.61 -20.92
N PRO A 223 5.10 2.13 -19.85
CA PRO A 223 5.74 2.17 -18.53
C PRO A 223 7.03 1.38 -18.51
N LYS A 224 7.97 1.78 -17.67
CA LYS A 224 9.25 1.04 -17.56
C LYS A 224 9.05 -0.31 -16.88
N THR A 225 8.17 -0.37 -15.89
CA THR A 225 7.78 -1.63 -15.25
C THR A 225 6.31 -1.56 -14.89
N ILE A 226 5.70 -2.74 -14.70
CA ILE A 226 4.28 -2.81 -14.36
C ILE A 226 4.04 -3.71 -13.14
N PHE A 227 5.00 -3.74 -12.21
CA PHE A 227 4.86 -4.57 -11.01
C PHE A 227 3.81 -4.03 -10.05
N THR A 228 3.70 -2.72 -9.92
CA THR A 228 2.82 -2.09 -8.92
C THR A 228 2.27 -0.79 -9.48
N ASN A 229 1.26 -0.26 -8.80
CA ASN A 229 0.75 1.07 -9.13
C ASN A 229 1.83 2.13 -8.95
N GLY A 230 2.70 1.96 -7.97
CA GLY A 230 3.84 2.86 -7.79
C GLY A 230 4.76 2.87 -9.00
N SER A 231 4.98 1.71 -9.62
CA SER A 231 5.84 1.68 -10.80
C SER A 231 5.19 2.37 -12.00
N ILE A 232 3.87 2.30 -12.12
CA ILE A 232 3.15 3.04 -13.17
C ILE A 232 3.27 4.56 -12.93
N ALA A 233 3.04 5.00 -11.68
CA ALA A 233 3.14 6.42 -11.34
C ALA A 233 4.55 6.93 -11.53
N ARG A 234 5.55 6.14 -11.15
CA ARG A 234 6.94 6.53 -11.33
C ARG A 234 7.27 6.71 -12.80
N SER A 235 6.81 5.78 -13.65
CA SER A 235 7.01 5.91 -15.09
C SER A 235 6.30 7.14 -15.64
N TYR A 236 5.10 7.43 -15.15
CA TYR A 236 4.38 8.61 -15.58
C TYR A 236 5.15 9.89 -15.26
N LEU A 237 5.67 10.00 -14.03
CA LEU A 237 6.45 11.18 -13.64
C LEU A 237 7.71 11.33 -14.48
N LEU A 238 8.39 10.22 -14.77
CA LEU A 238 9.59 10.28 -15.60
C LEU A 238 9.26 10.77 -17.02
N ALA A 239 8.08 10.43 -17.53
CA ALA A 239 7.64 10.84 -18.86
C ALA A 239 7.05 12.25 -18.88
N TYR A 240 6.64 12.77 -17.73
CA TYR A 240 5.96 14.06 -17.64
C TYR A 240 6.99 15.20 -17.80
N LYS A 241 6.85 15.97 -18.88
CA LYS A 241 7.93 16.86 -19.27
C LYS A 241 7.95 18.20 -18.55
N GLU A 242 6.88 18.56 -17.84
CA GLU A 242 6.83 19.83 -17.14
C GLU A 242 7.59 19.84 -15.82
N ILE A 243 7.95 18.65 -15.30
CA ILE A 243 8.70 18.55 -14.06
C ILE A 243 9.98 17.79 -14.34
N LYS A 244 11.11 18.41 -14.01
CA LYS A 244 12.39 17.73 -14.18
C LYS A 244 12.69 16.88 -12.96
N VAL A 245 13.08 15.63 -13.20
CA VAL A 245 13.28 14.66 -12.12
C VAL A 245 14.30 15.14 -11.11
N ARG A 246 15.39 15.77 -11.59
CA ARG A 246 16.43 16.24 -10.69
C ARG A 246 15.97 17.36 -9.77
N GLU A 247 14.85 18.01 -10.08
CA GLU A 247 14.26 19.03 -9.20
C GLU A 247 13.38 18.42 -8.13
N LEU A 248 13.15 17.10 -8.18
CA LEU A 248 12.31 16.39 -7.23
C LEU A 248 13.10 15.49 -6.29
N GLN A 249 14.21 14.94 -6.77
CA GLN A 249 14.94 13.94 -6.03
C GLN A 249 15.77 14.59 -4.92
N PHE A 250 15.68 14.04 -3.72
CA PHE A 250 16.37 14.59 -2.55
C PHE A 250 17.88 14.70 -2.78
N LYS A 251 18.49 13.63 -3.28
CA LYS A 251 19.95 13.62 -3.47
C LYS A 251 20.38 14.67 -4.49
N SER A 252 19.61 14.83 -5.58
CA SER A 252 19.94 15.83 -6.59
C SER A 252 19.79 17.25 -6.06
N LEU A 253 18.78 17.49 -5.23
CA LEU A 253 18.54 18.82 -4.67
C LEU A 253 19.58 19.18 -3.63
N PHE A 254 19.87 18.28 -2.70
CA PHE A 254 20.59 18.64 -1.48
C PHE A 254 21.95 17.97 -1.32
N GLY A 255 22.37 17.17 -2.31
CA GLY A 255 23.57 16.35 -2.19
C GLY A 255 24.85 17.15 -1.95
N LYS A 256 24.88 18.42 -2.37
CA LYS A 256 26.06 19.26 -2.19
C LYS A 256 26.00 20.16 -0.96
N SER A 257 24.89 20.12 -0.22
CA SER A 257 24.74 20.94 0.98
C SER A 257 25.59 20.39 2.12
N VAL A 258 26.20 21.29 2.90
CA VAL A 258 26.91 20.87 4.10
C VAL A 258 25.95 20.29 5.14
N TYR A 259 24.66 20.56 5.01
CA TYR A 259 23.63 20.06 5.92
C TYR A 259 22.85 18.88 5.33
N PHE A 260 23.39 18.23 4.29
CA PHE A 260 22.68 17.11 3.66
C PHE A 260 22.32 16.01 4.67
N ASP A 261 23.30 15.58 5.45
CA ASP A 261 23.07 14.50 6.41
C ASP A 261 22.08 14.92 7.49
N LYS A 262 22.19 16.16 7.95
CA LYS A 262 21.27 16.63 8.99
C LYS A 262 19.84 16.74 8.45
N LEU A 263 19.68 17.27 7.24
CA LEU A 263 18.35 17.37 6.64
C LEU A 263 17.74 15.99 6.42
N LEU A 264 18.54 15.04 5.93
CA LEU A 264 18.04 13.68 5.73
C LEU A 264 17.59 13.09 7.05
N ASP A 265 18.40 13.22 8.08
CA ASP A 265 18.06 12.68 9.40
C ASP A 265 16.79 13.33 9.96
N TYR A 266 16.73 14.66 9.92
CA TYR A 266 15.59 15.39 10.50
C TYR A 266 14.30 15.09 9.72
N SER A 267 14.37 15.11 8.38
CA SER A 267 13.16 14.87 7.59
C SER A 267 12.68 13.42 7.73
N MET A 268 13.60 12.45 7.80
CA MET A 268 13.19 11.06 7.99
C MET A 268 12.62 10.83 9.39
N ARG A 269 13.20 11.47 10.41
CA ARG A 269 12.69 11.33 11.78
C ARG A 269 11.33 11.99 11.95
N SER A 270 11.02 13.01 11.16
CA SER A 270 9.73 13.67 11.22
C SER A 270 8.67 12.99 10.37
N TYR A 271 9.08 12.03 9.53
CA TYR A 271 8.13 11.36 8.65
C TYR A 271 7.30 10.36 9.41
N HIS A 272 5.98 10.46 9.25
CA HIS A 272 5.03 9.51 9.80
C HIS A 272 3.88 9.39 8.81
N GLY A 273 3.13 8.29 8.90
CA GLY A 273 1.98 8.09 8.04
C GLY A 273 0.78 8.90 8.45
N GLY A 274 -0.39 8.41 8.15
CA GLY A 274 -1.64 9.08 8.49
C GLY A 274 -1.99 8.94 9.95
N LYS A 275 -2.91 9.81 10.39
CA LYS A 275 -3.42 9.74 11.75
C LYS A 275 -4.48 8.66 11.84
N ILE A 276 -4.27 7.71 12.73
CA ILE A 276 -5.19 6.59 12.94
C ILE A 276 -5.42 6.47 14.43
N GLU A 277 -6.63 6.85 14.88
CA GLU A 277 -6.97 6.89 16.31
C GLU A 277 -8.39 6.43 16.50
N SER A 278 -8.57 5.43 17.39
CA SER A 278 -9.90 5.01 17.84
C SER A 278 -10.18 5.67 19.19
N TYR A 279 -11.04 6.66 19.20
CA TYR A 279 -11.36 7.38 20.43
C TYR A 279 -12.37 6.65 21.29
N VAL A 280 -13.04 5.64 20.70
CA VAL A 280 -13.99 4.79 21.41
C VAL A 280 -13.79 3.35 20.95
N LEU A 281 -14.30 2.42 21.75
CA LEU A 281 -14.44 1.03 21.38
C LEU A 281 -15.88 0.61 21.64
N GLY A 282 -16.47 -0.12 20.69
CA GLY A 282 -17.79 -0.68 20.89
C GLY A 282 -18.80 -0.21 19.87
N PHE A 283 -20.06 -0.16 20.29
CA PHE A 283 -21.20 0.05 19.41
C PHE A 283 -21.74 1.46 19.53
N ILE A 284 -21.92 2.11 18.39
CA ILE A 284 -22.52 3.45 18.30
C ILE A 284 -23.74 3.34 17.40
N LYS A 285 -24.91 3.74 17.91
CA LYS A 285 -26.16 3.56 17.17
C LYS A 285 -26.21 4.40 15.91
N LYS A 286 -25.84 5.69 16.00
CA LYS A 286 -25.87 6.61 14.86
C LYS A 286 -24.66 7.52 14.89
N ALA A 287 -24.15 7.82 13.70
CA ALA A 287 -23.02 8.75 13.57
C ALA A 287 -23.00 9.28 12.14
N LYS A 288 -21.97 10.06 11.84
CA LYS A 288 -21.70 10.57 10.50
C LYS A 288 -20.27 10.21 10.13
N ILE A 289 -20.03 10.04 8.84
CA ILE A 289 -18.66 9.86 8.34
C ILE A 289 -18.40 10.85 7.23
N ILE A 290 -17.20 11.43 7.25
CA ILE A 290 -16.74 12.34 6.19
C ILE A 290 -15.35 11.88 5.72
N ASP A 291 -15.08 12.15 4.45
CA ASP A 291 -13.82 11.77 3.80
C ASP A 291 -13.29 12.94 2.99
N ILE A 292 -11.97 13.15 3.04
CA ILE A 292 -11.33 14.16 2.22
C ILE A 292 -11.17 13.60 0.79
N THR A 293 -11.52 14.40 -0.21
CA THR A 293 -11.31 14.01 -1.60
C THR A 293 -9.83 14.17 -1.95
N SER A 294 -9.18 13.04 -2.27
CA SER A 294 -7.79 13.00 -2.73
C SER A 294 -6.85 13.78 -1.80
N ALA A 295 -6.82 13.35 -0.54
CA ALA A 295 -6.14 14.11 0.53
C ALA A 295 -4.65 14.30 0.25
N TYR A 296 -3.93 13.21 -0.05
CA TYR A 296 -2.47 13.32 -0.27
C TYR A 296 -2.14 14.09 -1.54
N PRO A 297 -2.82 13.85 -2.67
CA PRO A 297 -2.58 14.72 -3.83
C PRO A 297 -2.87 16.19 -3.55
N TYR A 298 -3.92 16.48 -2.80
CA TYR A 298 -4.21 17.86 -2.42
C TYR A 298 -3.05 18.47 -1.64
N ALA A 299 -2.55 17.75 -0.64
CA ALA A 299 -1.42 18.23 0.14
C ALA A 299 -0.21 18.51 -0.77
N LEU A 300 0.07 17.57 -1.68
CA LEU A 300 1.18 17.75 -2.61
C LEU A 300 1.02 19.02 -3.46
N SER A 301 -0.20 19.32 -3.90
CA SER A 301 -0.48 20.49 -4.72
C SER A 301 -0.25 21.80 -3.99
N LYS A 302 -0.20 21.77 -2.66
CA LYS A 302 -0.04 22.96 -1.83
C LYS A 302 1.43 23.27 -1.52
N LEU A 303 2.36 22.41 -1.90
CA LEU A 303 3.75 22.54 -1.52
C LEU A 303 4.50 23.46 -2.48
N PRO A 304 5.14 24.53 -1.98
CA PRO A 304 5.90 25.41 -2.86
C PRO A 304 7.21 24.76 -3.30
N LYS A 305 7.83 25.35 -4.32
CA LYS A 305 9.03 24.80 -4.94
C LYS A 305 10.21 24.88 -3.97
N LEU A 306 10.89 23.75 -3.79
CA LEU A 306 12.11 23.68 -3.00
C LEU A 306 13.27 24.32 -3.75
N THR A 307 14.14 25.02 -3.03
CA THR A 307 15.45 25.38 -3.55
C THR A 307 16.47 24.40 -3.00
N LYS A 308 17.75 24.61 -3.40
CA LYS A 308 18.84 23.78 -2.90
C LYS A 308 19.42 24.28 -1.58
N LYS A 309 18.90 25.38 -1.04
CA LYS A 309 19.49 26.04 0.11
C LYS A 309 18.91 25.49 1.41
N VAL A 310 19.78 24.92 2.22
CA VAL A 310 19.43 24.31 3.50
C VAL A 310 20.12 25.12 4.60
N GLN A 311 19.36 25.43 5.66
CA GLN A 311 19.87 26.17 6.81
C GLN A 311 19.65 25.33 8.06
N TYR A 312 20.61 25.43 8.98
CA TYR A 312 20.46 24.83 10.30
C TYR A 312 20.64 25.95 11.32
N ARG A 313 19.71 26.09 12.26
CA ARG A 313 19.74 27.15 13.25
C ARG A 313 19.28 26.66 14.61
N LYS A 314 19.83 27.24 15.65
CA LYS A 314 19.39 26.96 17.03
C LYS A 314 18.26 27.92 17.39
N GLY A 315 17.35 27.43 18.24
CA GLY A 315 16.20 28.21 18.66
C GLY A 315 15.25 28.51 17.52
N THR A 316 14.56 29.64 17.61
CA THR A 316 13.53 30.03 16.65
C THR A 316 13.95 31.14 15.71
N ILE A 317 15.24 31.47 15.68
CA ILE A 317 15.73 32.59 14.86
C ILE A 317 15.36 32.33 13.40
N LEU A 318 14.64 33.28 12.80
CA LEU A 318 14.24 33.25 11.39
C LEU A 318 13.38 32.03 11.00
N LEU A 319 12.81 31.36 11.97
CA LEU A 319 11.98 30.17 11.68
C LEU A 319 10.78 30.53 10.80
N ASP A 320 10.18 31.68 11.04
CA ASP A 320 9.00 32.10 10.27
C ASP A 320 9.28 32.35 8.79
N UNK A 321 10.28 32.37 8.48
CA UNK A 321 10.65 32.52 7.14
C UNK A 321 10.59 31.33 6.28
N PHE A 322 10.52 30.32 6.97
CA PHE A 322 10.54 29.04 6.26
C PHE A 322 9.15 28.43 6.17
N PHE A 323 8.78 28.01 4.98
CA PHE A 323 7.67 27.07 4.83
C PHE A 323 8.12 25.67 5.24
N TYR A 324 9.29 25.26 4.78
CA TYR A 324 9.83 23.92 5.09
C TYR A 324 10.81 24.04 6.24
N ALA A 325 10.45 23.48 7.38
CA ALA A 325 11.36 23.39 8.51
C ALA A 325 11.04 22.13 9.30
N PHE A 326 12.09 21.49 9.78
CA PHE A 326 12.01 20.30 10.62
C PHE A 326 12.56 20.69 11.97
N ILE A 327 11.70 20.73 12.96
CA ILE A 327 11.93 21.42 14.22
C ILE A 327 12.08 20.40 15.34
N ARG A 328 13.26 20.39 15.96
CA ARG A 328 13.52 19.53 17.11
C ARG A 328 13.09 20.29 18.36
N CYS A 329 12.21 19.68 19.16
CA CYS A 329 11.56 20.42 20.22
C CYS A 329 11.01 19.51 21.30
N ASP A 330 10.64 20.12 22.42
CA ASP A 330 9.82 19.49 23.46
C ASP A 330 8.44 20.11 23.40
N ILE A 331 7.41 19.28 23.55
CA ILE A 331 6.02 19.73 23.47
C ILE A 331 5.30 19.29 24.73
N ILE A 332 4.51 20.18 25.31
CA ILE A 332 3.72 19.85 26.49
C ILE A 332 2.24 20.03 26.15
N ILE A 333 1.50 18.92 26.17
CA ILE A 333 0.09 18.92 25.82
C ILE A 333 -0.69 18.34 27.00
N ASP A 334 -1.39 19.19 27.75
CA ASP A 334 -2.15 18.73 28.92
C ASP A 334 -3.63 18.51 28.62
N ASN A 335 -4.21 19.30 27.70
CA ASN A 335 -5.63 19.19 27.39
C ASN A 335 -5.90 18.01 26.47
N GLU A 336 -6.50 16.95 27.00
CA GLU A 336 -6.74 15.73 26.23
C GLU A 336 -7.90 15.89 25.24
N GLU A 337 -8.65 16.98 25.30
CA GLU A 337 -9.67 17.26 24.29
C GLU A 337 -9.09 17.87 23.03
N PHE A 338 -7.90 18.46 23.11
CA PHE A 338 -7.21 19.00 21.96
C PHE A 338 -6.71 17.86 21.07
N ILE A 339 -7.10 17.85 19.80
CA ILE A 339 -6.64 16.82 18.87
C ILE A 339 -5.48 17.39 18.08
N HIS A 340 -4.36 16.67 18.08
CA HIS A 340 -3.11 17.15 17.50
C HIS A 340 -2.53 16.15 16.53
N PRO A 341 -1.69 16.61 15.59
CA PRO A 341 -1.13 15.73 14.54
C PRO A 341 0.19 15.07 14.88
N VAL A 342 0.81 15.38 16.03
CA VAL A 342 2.16 14.91 16.30
C VAL A 342 2.16 13.41 16.55
N ILE A 343 3.08 12.71 15.90
CA ILE A 343 3.28 11.28 16.09
C ILE A 343 4.70 11.05 16.57
N VAL A 344 4.85 10.19 17.58
CA VAL A 344 6.16 9.73 18.04
C VAL A 344 6.13 8.21 18.14
N LYS A 345 7.30 7.59 18.07
CA LYS A 345 7.39 6.16 18.28
C LYS A 345 7.57 5.86 19.75
N ASN A 346 6.77 4.92 20.25
CA ASN A 346 6.91 4.45 21.61
C ASN A 346 8.29 3.77 21.73
N PRO A 347 9.15 4.23 22.64
CA PRO A 347 10.50 3.65 22.72
C PRO A 347 10.53 2.19 23.18
N ILE A 348 9.44 1.72 23.79
CA ILE A 348 9.40 0.35 24.29
C ILE A 348 9.01 -0.62 23.18
N ASN A 349 7.96 -0.32 22.39
CA ASN A 349 7.42 -1.28 21.43
C ASN A 349 7.40 -0.78 19.99
N GLY A 350 7.89 0.43 19.73
CA GLY A 350 7.97 0.97 18.38
C GLY A 350 6.63 1.39 17.77
N VAL A 351 5.56 1.37 18.54
CA VAL A 351 4.23 1.73 18.04
C VAL A 351 4.15 3.25 17.84
N ASN A 352 3.53 3.68 16.76
CA ASN A 352 3.29 5.11 16.51
C ASN A 352 2.21 5.61 17.46
N LEU A 353 2.56 6.62 18.26
CA LEU A 353 1.66 7.21 19.24
C LEU A 353 1.33 8.65 18.87
N SER A 354 0.14 9.10 19.25
CA SER A 354 -0.19 10.51 19.30
C SER A 354 -0.42 10.85 20.78
N PRO A 355 0.65 11.06 21.55
CA PRO A 355 0.56 11.07 23.01
C PRO A 355 0.29 12.45 23.56
N TYR A 356 0.02 12.50 24.86
CA TYR A 356 -0.15 13.73 25.61
C TYR A 356 0.88 13.76 26.74
N GLY A 357 0.95 14.87 27.45
CA GLY A 357 1.92 15.07 28.51
C GLY A 357 3.19 15.69 27.96
N TYR A 358 4.33 15.11 28.32
CA TYR A 358 5.65 15.62 27.94
C TYR A 358 6.18 14.84 26.75
N ILE A 359 6.22 15.49 25.59
CA ILE A 359 6.73 14.88 24.36
C ILE A 359 8.09 15.52 24.11
N GLU A 360 9.15 14.79 24.42
CA GLU A 360 10.49 15.37 24.49
C GLU A 360 11.33 14.96 23.28
N ASN A 361 12.13 15.90 22.81
CA ASN A 361 13.16 15.68 21.80
C ASN A 361 12.61 15.03 20.54
N VAL A 362 11.49 15.58 20.05
CA VAL A 362 10.87 15.10 18.82
C VAL A 362 11.14 16.08 17.69
N ILE A 363 11.04 15.59 16.47
CA ILE A 363 11.21 16.44 15.28
C ILE A 363 9.88 16.48 14.55
N ILE A 364 9.35 17.70 14.38
CA ILE A 364 8.06 17.91 13.72
C ILE A 364 8.25 18.87 12.55
N THR A 365 7.30 18.85 11.62
CA THR A 365 7.28 19.83 10.53
C THR A 365 6.75 21.16 11.03
N LYS A 366 7.05 22.22 10.27
CA LYS A 366 6.51 23.54 10.61
C LYS A 366 4.98 23.58 10.48
N ILE A 367 4.39 22.73 9.63
CA ILE A 367 2.92 22.65 9.56
C ILE A 367 2.34 22.24 10.91
N GLU A 368 2.92 21.21 11.51
CA GLU A 368 2.48 20.80 12.85
C GLU A 368 2.78 21.86 13.89
N TYR A 369 3.96 22.44 13.81
CA TYR A 369 4.38 23.48 14.75
C TYR A 369 3.41 24.67 14.73
N ASP A 370 3.07 25.17 13.54
CA ASP A 370 2.17 26.31 13.43
C ASP A 370 0.79 26.01 14.03
N TYR A 371 0.30 24.80 13.82
CA TYR A 371 -0.98 24.38 14.37
C TYR A 371 -0.94 24.35 15.90
N LEU A 372 0.14 23.82 16.46
CA LEU A 372 0.29 23.77 17.92
C LEU A 372 0.35 25.18 18.50
N ILE A 373 1.16 26.05 17.89
CA ILE A 373 1.29 27.45 18.39
C ILE A 373 -0.04 28.18 18.30
N LYS A 374 -0.76 28.03 17.19
CA LYS A 374 -2.07 28.64 17.00
C LYS A 374 -3.04 28.24 18.09
N ASN A 375 -2.91 27.03 18.61
CA ASN A 375 -3.83 26.55 19.65
C ASN A 375 -3.26 26.65 21.05
N GLY A 376 -2.21 27.45 21.24
CA GLY A 376 -1.70 27.79 22.56
C GLY A 376 -0.88 26.68 23.23
N ILE A 377 -0.40 25.74 22.46
CA ILE A 377 0.39 24.63 23.00
C ILE A 377 1.83 25.08 23.24
N GLU A 378 2.39 24.69 24.35
CA GLU A 378 3.77 25.03 24.70
C GLU A 378 4.75 24.18 23.92
N VAL A 379 5.61 24.83 23.10
CA VAL A 379 6.63 24.14 22.30
C VAL A 379 7.96 24.81 22.58
N LEU A 380 8.92 24.04 23.09
CA LEU A 380 10.25 24.53 23.39
C LEU A 380 11.19 24.08 22.29
N VAL A 381 11.51 24.99 21.38
CA VAL A 381 12.31 24.70 20.20
C VAL A 381 13.79 24.68 20.56
N LYS A 382 14.47 23.58 20.21
CA LYS A 382 15.92 23.45 20.42
C LYS A 382 16.68 23.93 19.17
N ASP A 383 16.31 23.43 18.01
CA ASP A 383 16.94 23.79 16.75
C ASP A 383 16.03 23.37 15.61
N TYR A 384 16.39 23.77 14.41
CA TYR A 384 15.64 23.33 13.24
C TYR A 384 16.53 23.32 12.00
N CYS A 385 16.09 22.49 11.05
CA CYS A 385 16.68 22.43 9.74
C CYS A 385 15.64 22.95 8.76
N GLY A 386 15.95 24.06 8.07
CA GLY A 386 15.01 24.70 7.15
C GLY A 386 15.48 24.61 5.71
N VAL A 387 14.53 24.55 4.79
CA VAL A 387 14.84 24.56 3.36
C VAL A 387 14.14 25.77 2.74
N GLU A 388 14.90 26.59 2.04
CA GLU A 388 14.32 27.77 1.38
C GLU A 388 13.46 27.33 0.21
N HIS A 389 12.40 28.09 -0.03
CA HIS A 389 11.45 27.79 -1.09
C HIS A 389 11.22 29.03 -1.95
N ILE A 390 10.62 28.81 -3.11
CA ILE A 390 10.28 29.91 -4.01
C ILE A 390 8.81 30.24 -3.79
N GLU A 391 8.56 31.46 -3.34
CA GLU A 391 7.21 31.92 -3.02
C GLU A 391 6.32 31.92 -4.25
N GLY A 392 5.12 31.38 -4.12
CA GLY A 392 4.11 31.42 -5.18
C GLY A 392 4.29 30.43 -6.30
N VAL A 393 5.31 29.58 -6.26
CA VAL A 393 5.53 28.56 -7.28
C VAL A 393 5.22 27.21 -6.67
N PHE A 394 4.28 26.47 -7.27
CA PHE A 394 3.79 25.18 -6.74
C PHE A 394 3.97 24.13 -7.85
N PRO A 395 5.11 23.43 -7.86
CA PRO A 395 5.48 22.61 -9.03
C PRO A 395 4.58 21.44 -9.29
N TYR A 396 3.90 20.93 -8.26
CA TYR A 396 3.03 19.77 -8.45
C TYR A 396 1.59 20.12 -8.76
N ARG A 397 1.22 21.40 -8.64
CA ARG A 397 -0.19 21.78 -8.70
C ARG A 397 -0.82 21.47 -10.05
N ASN A 398 -0.14 21.82 -11.14
CA ASN A 398 -0.66 21.56 -12.47
C ASN A 398 -0.80 20.06 -12.72
N LEU A 399 0.18 19.28 -12.29
CA LEU A 399 0.13 17.83 -12.45
C LEU A 399 -1.06 17.24 -11.69
N VAL A 400 -1.21 17.61 -10.43
CA VAL A 400 -2.29 17.07 -9.61
C VAL A 400 -3.64 17.44 -10.19
N ASN A 401 -3.81 18.71 -10.59
CA ASN A 401 -5.07 19.14 -11.18
C ASN A 401 -5.34 18.42 -12.51
N TYR A 402 -4.33 18.23 -13.32
CA TYR A 402 -4.49 17.53 -14.59
C TYR A 402 -4.96 16.08 -14.36
N LEU A 403 -4.30 15.39 -13.45
CA LEU A 403 -4.66 14.00 -13.17
C LEU A 403 -6.07 13.91 -12.58
N PHE A 404 -6.40 14.80 -11.64
CA PHE A 404 -7.69 14.77 -10.98
C PHE A 404 -8.81 15.09 -11.97
N ASN A 405 -8.62 16.12 -12.78
CA ASN A 405 -9.65 16.54 -13.73
C ASN A 405 -9.88 15.49 -14.83
N ASN A 406 -8.82 14.83 -15.28
CA ASN A 406 -8.98 13.77 -16.26
C ASN A 406 -9.64 12.53 -15.67
N ARG A 407 -9.35 12.22 -14.41
CA ARG A 407 -10.06 11.13 -13.74
C ARG A 407 -11.56 11.38 -13.77
N LEU A 408 -11.98 12.61 -13.45
CA LEU A 408 -13.41 12.96 -13.46
C LEU A 408 -13.97 13.01 -14.88
N LYS A 409 -13.21 13.57 -15.81
CA LYS A 409 -13.67 13.73 -17.20
C LYS A 409 -14.02 12.38 -17.82
N TYR A 410 -13.20 11.36 -17.57
CA TYR A 410 -13.39 10.06 -18.20
C TYR A 410 -14.19 9.09 -17.34
N SER A 411 -14.66 9.51 -16.17
CA SER A 411 -15.31 8.58 -15.23
C SER A 411 -16.56 7.93 -15.78
N LYS A 412 -17.25 8.60 -16.72
CA LYS A 412 -18.49 8.05 -17.30
C LYS A 412 -18.32 7.61 -18.74
N THR A 413 -17.30 8.09 -19.46
CA THR A 413 -17.16 7.82 -20.88
C THR A 413 -16.09 6.78 -21.19
N ASN A 414 -15.06 6.65 -20.35
CA ASN A 414 -14.00 5.67 -20.58
C ASN A 414 -13.38 5.31 -19.24
N LYS A 415 -13.95 4.27 -18.62
CA LYS A 415 -13.56 3.90 -17.25
C LYS A 415 -12.13 3.42 -17.19
N SER A 416 -11.60 2.77 -18.23
CA SER A 416 -10.20 2.30 -18.16
C SER A 416 -9.23 3.47 -18.12
N VAL A 417 -9.52 4.54 -18.85
CA VAL A 417 -8.69 5.75 -18.80
C VAL A 417 -8.84 6.44 -17.45
N SER A 418 -10.06 6.56 -16.96
CA SER A 418 -10.31 7.17 -15.66
C SER A 418 -9.56 6.41 -14.57
N GLU A 419 -9.57 5.08 -14.60
CA GLU A 419 -8.83 4.28 -13.61
C GLU A 419 -7.33 4.49 -13.71
N MET A 420 -6.80 4.69 -14.92
CA MET A 420 -5.38 4.98 -15.05
C MET A 420 -5.03 6.27 -14.31
N PHE A 421 -5.79 7.33 -14.52
CA PHE A 421 -5.53 8.59 -13.85
C PHE A 421 -5.70 8.49 -12.33
N LYS A 422 -6.71 7.72 -11.89
CA LYS A 422 -6.92 7.49 -10.47
C LYS A 422 -5.72 6.76 -9.85
N THR A 423 -5.23 5.73 -10.53
CA THR A 423 -4.07 4.97 -10.06
C THR A 423 -2.85 5.86 -9.92
N ILE A 424 -2.59 6.69 -10.93
CA ILE A 424 -1.41 7.54 -10.92
C ILE A 424 -1.51 8.58 -9.80
N ILE A 425 -2.64 9.28 -9.70
CA ILE A 425 -2.78 10.34 -8.70
C ILE A 425 -2.70 9.77 -7.28
N ASN A 426 -3.29 8.60 -7.05
CA ASN A 426 -3.30 8.00 -5.72
C ASN A 426 -1.95 7.41 -5.34
N SER A 427 -1.06 7.21 -6.30
CA SER A 427 0.26 6.63 -6.04
C SER A 427 1.37 7.68 -5.92
N LEU A 428 1.06 8.94 -6.19
CA LEU A 428 2.10 9.99 -6.18
C LEU A 428 2.77 10.12 -4.81
N TYR A 429 1.97 10.11 -3.75
CA TYR A 429 2.54 10.24 -2.42
C TYR A 429 3.49 9.08 -2.11
N GLY A 430 3.06 7.85 -2.41
CA GLY A 430 3.85 6.68 -2.03
C GLY A 430 5.25 6.67 -2.61
N ILE A 431 5.41 7.16 -3.84
CA ILE A 431 6.74 7.15 -4.45
C ILE A 431 7.66 8.20 -3.84
N THR A 432 7.14 9.18 -3.11
CA THR A 432 8.00 10.16 -2.44
C THR A 432 8.69 9.58 -1.20
N PHE A 433 8.19 8.46 -0.67
CA PHE A 433 8.86 7.80 0.45
C PHE A 433 9.04 6.31 0.15
N GLU A 434 9.60 6.01 -1.01
CA GLU A 434 9.83 4.63 -1.44
C GLU A 434 11.25 4.22 -1.06
N LEU A 435 11.33 3.37 -0.04
CA LEU A 435 12.58 2.79 0.43
C LEU A 435 12.44 1.28 0.37
N THR A 436 13.41 0.62 -0.27
CA THR A 436 13.45 -0.82 -0.36
C THR A 436 14.48 -1.35 0.61
N ASP A 437 14.09 -2.27 1.47
CA ASP A 437 15.03 -2.90 2.41
C ASP A 437 16.11 -3.64 1.65
N VAL A 438 17.36 -3.49 2.11
CA VAL A 438 18.51 -4.18 1.55
C VAL A 438 19.03 -5.16 2.59
N TYR A 439 19.20 -6.41 2.18
CA TYR A 439 19.68 -7.46 3.04
C TYR A 439 20.95 -8.08 2.48
N LYS A 440 21.76 -8.64 3.37
CA LYS A 440 22.91 -9.45 2.99
C LYS A 440 22.79 -10.83 3.63
N GLU A 441 23.37 -11.84 2.95
CA GLU A 441 23.40 -13.21 3.44
C GLU A 441 24.84 -13.59 3.74
N LYS A 442 25.06 -14.11 4.96
CA LYS A 442 26.36 -14.63 5.36
C LYS A 442 26.10 -15.92 6.11
N UNK A 443 26.63 -16.82 5.49
CA UNK A 443 26.35 -18.07 6.09
C UNK A 443 24.92 -18.44 5.84
N GLU A 444 24.43 -18.73 6.62
CA GLU A 444 23.02 -19.05 6.52
C GLU A 444 22.13 -17.96 7.10
N GLU A 445 22.74 -16.90 7.62
CA GLU A 445 21.98 -15.80 8.19
C GLU A 445 21.71 -14.73 7.15
N ILE A 446 20.51 -14.16 7.20
CA ILE A 446 20.09 -13.04 6.35
C ILE A 446 19.84 -11.86 7.29
N TYR A 447 20.56 -10.77 7.06
CA TYR A 447 20.47 -9.61 7.95
C TYR A 447 20.31 -8.33 7.15
N TRP A 448 19.61 -7.40 7.77
CA TRP A 448 19.28 -6.11 7.17
C TRP A 448 20.49 -5.18 7.26
N VAL A 449 20.79 -4.46 6.17
CA VAL A 449 21.94 -3.54 6.14
C VAL A 449 21.55 -2.12 5.75
N GLY A 450 20.32 -1.85 5.34
CA GLY A 450 19.94 -0.50 5.01
C GLY A 450 18.80 -0.45 4.00
N TYR A 451 18.72 0.70 3.33
CA TYR A 451 17.66 0.97 2.36
C TYR A 451 18.24 1.37 1.02
N ARG A 452 17.51 1.05 -0.04
CA ARG A 452 17.72 1.66 -1.35
C ARG A 452 16.58 2.64 -1.62
N ALA A 453 16.94 3.89 -1.93
CA ALA A 453 15.95 4.94 -2.19
C ALA A 453 15.38 4.79 -3.59
N GLY A 454 14.06 4.94 -3.73
CA GLY A 454 13.43 5.02 -5.02
C GLY A 454 13.79 6.30 -5.76
N ASP A 455 13.43 6.35 -7.04
CA ASP A 455 13.82 7.47 -7.89
C ASP A 455 13.33 8.82 -7.36
N PHE A 456 12.17 8.84 -6.74
CA PHE A 456 11.54 10.08 -6.28
C PHE A 456 11.55 10.22 -4.76
N PHE A 457 12.31 9.38 -4.07
CA PHE A 457 12.39 9.47 -2.62
C PHE A 457 12.83 10.86 -2.20
N ASN A 458 11.99 11.50 -1.40
CA ASN A 458 12.26 12.83 -0.90
C ASN A 458 11.51 13.01 0.42
N PRO A 459 12.19 12.76 1.55
CA PRO A 459 11.47 12.82 2.83
C PRO A 459 11.04 14.22 3.23
N VAL A 460 11.61 15.28 2.64
CA VAL A 460 11.08 16.63 2.86
C VAL A 460 9.64 16.70 2.34
N ILE A 461 9.45 16.26 1.09
CA ILE A 461 8.12 16.28 0.48
C ILE A 461 7.19 15.29 1.18
N ALA A 462 7.66 14.06 1.41
CA ALA A 462 6.81 13.01 1.97
C ALA A 462 6.30 13.38 3.36
N SER A 463 7.20 13.89 4.22
CA SER A 463 6.79 14.25 5.58
C SER A 463 5.82 15.42 5.58
N TYR A 464 5.97 16.35 4.62
CA TYR A 464 5.04 17.48 4.54
C TYR A 464 3.66 17.04 4.04
N ILE A 465 3.60 16.08 3.12
CA ILE A 465 2.32 15.57 2.64
C ILE A 465 1.52 14.97 3.80
N THR A 466 2.13 14.08 4.56
CA THR A 466 1.39 13.40 5.63
C THR A 466 1.12 14.32 6.80
N ALA A 467 2.06 15.19 7.12
CA ALA A 467 1.83 16.17 8.22
C ALA A 467 0.70 17.12 7.87
N PHE A 468 0.61 17.55 6.62
CA PHE A 468 -0.47 18.41 6.17
C PHE A 468 -1.82 17.73 6.41
N VAL A 469 -1.95 16.49 5.98
CA VAL A 469 -3.23 15.77 6.10
C VAL A 469 -3.54 15.49 7.57
N ARG A 470 -2.53 15.06 8.36
CA ARG A 470 -2.76 14.84 9.80
C ARG A 470 -3.22 16.11 10.49
N THR A 471 -2.64 17.25 10.11
CA THR A 471 -2.99 18.53 10.71
C THR A 471 -4.40 18.95 10.32
N TYR A 472 -4.73 18.79 9.03
CA TYR A 472 -6.07 19.11 8.54
C TYR A 472 -7.12 18.27 9.28
N LEU A 473 -6.86 16.95 9.35
CA LEU A 473 -7.77 16.04 10.05
C LEU A 473 -7.91 16.42 11.53
N SER A 474 -6.80 16.79 12.15
CA SER A 474 -6.81 17.20 13.56
C SER A 474 -7.61 18.48 13.76
N GLU A 475 -7.44 19.45 12.87
CA GLU A 475 -8.15 20.70 12.96
C GLU A 475 -9.66 20.50 12.84
N VAL A 476 -10.09 19.69 11.88
CA VAL A 476 -11.52 19.41 11.70
C VAL A 476 -12.07 18.66 12.92
N SER A 477 -11.32 17.65 13.39
CA SER A 477 -11.75 16.89 14.56
C SER A 477 -11.88 17.76 15.79
N TYR A 478 -10.92 18.65 16.02
CA TYR A 478 -10.98 19.54 17.17
C TYR A 478 -12.13 20.53 17.04
N ASN A 479 -12.43 20.97 15.81
CA ASN A 479 -13.59 21.83 15.58
C ASN A 479 -14.88 21.14 16.01
N ILE A 480 -15.02 19.84 15.72
CA ILE A 480 -16.19 19.07 16.17
C ILE A 480 -16.31 19.12 17.70
N ILE A 481 -15.20 18.89 18.38
CA ILE A 481 -15.20 18.87 19.85
C ILE A 481 -15.50 20.23 20.41
N LYS A 482 -14.94 21.29 19.84
CA LYS A 482 -15.18 22.64 20.32
C LYS A 482 -16.65 23.07 20.14
N ASN A 483 -17.34 22.46 19.18
CA ASN A 483 -18.76 22.74 18.98
C ASN A 483 -19.66 21.77 19.77
N GLY A 484 -19.11 21.07 20.73
CA GLY A 484 -19.87 20.18 21.61
C GLY A 484 -20.12 18.81 21.06
N GLY A 485 -19.52 18.46 19.93
CA GLY A 485 -19.69 17.15 19.33
C GLY A 485 -18.71 16.12 19.85
N GLU A 486 -18.75 14.93 19.26
CA GLU A 486 -17.90 13.81 19.62
C GLU A 486 -17.20 13.27 18.39
N VAL A 487 -15.93 12.93 18.54
CA VAL A 487 -15.16 12.26 17.50
C VAL A 487 -14.94 10.82 17.94
N TYR A 488 -15.34 9.88 17.11
CA TYR A 488 -15.22 8.46 17.42
C TYR A 488 -13.99 7.83 16.80
N LEU A 489 -13.59 8.29 15.60
CA LEU A 489 -12.51 7.65 14.86
C LEU A 489 -11.87 8.65 13.91
N ASN A 490 -10.53 8.64 13.88
CA ASN A 490 -9.75 9.22 12.79
C ASN A 490 -9.10 8.06 12.02
N MET A 491 -9.20 8.11 10.70
CA MET A 491 -8.64 7.05 9.88
C MET A 491 -8.05 7.68 8.62
N THR A 492 -6.86 8.21 8.73
CA THR A 492 -6.05 8.79 7.66
C THR A 492 -6.70 10.02 7.00
N ASP A 493 -7.80 9.81 6.27
CA ASP A 493 -8.52 10.88 5.58
C ASP A 493 -10.01 10.87 5.90
N SER A 494 -10.41 10.13 6.93
CA SER A 494 -11.82 9.97 7.31
C SER A 494 -12.01 10.28 8.78
N ILE A 495 -13.19 10.81 9.10
CA ILE A 495 -13.61 11.04 10.49
C ILE A 495 -15.00 10.44 10.69
N ILE A 496 -15.15 9.63 11.73
CA ILE A 496 -16.47 9.21 12.20
C ILE A 496 -16.77 10.03 13.44
N TYR A 497 -17.90 10.71 13.44
CA TYR A 497 -18.21 11.71 14.47
C TYR A 497 -19.69 11.92 14.62
N ASP A 498 -20.05 12.70 15.62
CA ASP A 498 -21.39 13.24 15.79
C ASP A 498 -21.26 14.70 16.21
N GLY A 499 -22.11 15.57 15.66
CA GLY A 499 -22.07 16.97 15.97
C GLY A 499 -21.96 17.83 14.73
N GLU A 500 -21.52 19.08 14.93
CA GLU A 500 -21.47 20.07 13.87
C GLU A 500 -20.04 20.52 13.59
N ILE A 501 -19.80 20.86 12.35
CA ILE A 501 -18.53 21.41 11.88
C ILE A 501 -18.81 22.83 11.38
N THR A 502 -18.06 23.79 11.89
CA THR A 502 -18.26 25.21 11.51
C THR A 502 -17.21 25.66 10.49
N LEU A 503 -16.26 24.79 10.10
CA LEU A 503 -15.29 25.14 9.09
C LEU A 503 -15.89 24.96 7.69
N ASP A 504 -15.45 25.79 6.74
CA ASP A 504 -15.91 25.72 5.36
C ASP A 504 -15.08 24.70 4.60
N ILE A 505 -15.44 23.42 4.75
CA ILE A 505 -14.65 22.33 4.21
C ILE A 505 -15.44 21.40 3.29
N PHE A 506 -16.75 21.61 3.14
CA PHE A 506 -17.61 20.65 2.42
C PHE A 506 -17.89 21.09 0.99
N SER A 507 -18.12 20.12 0.15
CA SER A 507 -18.58 20.34 -1.21
C SER A 507 -19.57 19.26 -1.61
N ASN A 508 -20.61 19.64 -2.37
CA ASN A 508 -21.54 18.67 -2.94
C ASN A 508 -20.94 17.90 -4.11
N GLU A 509 -19.89 18.43 -4.70
CA GLU A 509 -19.20 17.78 -5.80
C GLU A 509 -17.83 17.32 -5.33
N LYS A 510 -17.21 16.46 -6.11
CA LYS A 510 -15.84 16.03 -5.80
C LYS A 510 -14.88 17.16 -6.15
N VAL A 511 -14.37 17.80 -5.11
CA VAL A 511 -13.41 18.90 -5.21
C VAL A 511 -12.16 18.52 -4.46
N LEU A 512 -11.03 18.64 -5.11
CA LEU A 512 -9.73 18.27 -4.54
C LEU A 512 -9.55 18.97 -3.18
N GLY A 513 -9.33 18.19 -2.14
CA GLY A 513 -9.03 18.71 -0.81
C GLY A 513 -10.25 19.11 0.02
N LYS A 514 -11.44 19.05 -0.55
CA LYS A 514 -12.65 19.28 0.22
C LYS A 514 -13.20 17.97 0.76
N PHE A 515 -13.97 18.05 1.84
CA PHE A 515 -14.69 16.90 2.33
C PHE A 515 -15.99 16.76 1.54
N GLU A 516 -16.35 15.51 1.24
CA GLU A 516 -17.68 15.23 0.71
C GLU A 516 -18.70 15.47 1.83
N MET A 517 -19.95 15.76 1.43
CA MET A 517 -21.01 15.98 2.41
C MET A 517 -21.14 14.76 3.33
N PRO A 518 -21.49 14.96 4.59
CA PRO A 518 -21.50 13.85 5.54
C PRO A 518 -22.47 12.76 5.12
N THR A 519 -22.05 11.52 5.32
CA THR A 519 -22.90 10.34 5.14
C THR A 519 -23.40 9.92 6.52
N GLU A 520 -24.74 9.78 6.66
CA GLU A 520 -25.35 9.25 7.88
C GLU A 520 -25.11 7.75 7.94
N ILE A 521 -24.61 7.29 9.08
CA ILE A 521 -24.32 5.86 9.28
C ILE A 521 -24.91 5.40 10.60
N LYS A 522 -25.10 4.07 10.70
CA LYS A 522 -25.67 3.46 11.88
C LYS A 522 -25.04 2.12 12.14
N ASP A 523 -25.32 1.59 13.34
CA ASP A 523 -24.82 0.27 13.76
C ASP A 523 -23.30 0.21 13.57
N VAL A 524 -22.63 1.24 14.10
CA VAL A 524 -21.18 1.36 13.97
C VAL A 524 -20.52 0.51 15.06
N ILE A 525 -19.60 -0.35 14.69
CA ILE A 525 -18.82 -1.12 15.64
C ILE A 525 -17.36 -0.82 15.41
N ILE A 526 -16.66 -0.34 16.42
CA ILE A 526 -15.24 0.00 16.35
C ILE A 526 -14.52 -0.90 17.36
N LEU A 527 -13.60 -1.73 16.89
CA LEU A 527 -12.83 -2.61 17.76
C LEU A 527 -11.34 -2.26 17.79
N GLY A 528 -10.92 -1.30 16.99
CA GLY A 528 -9.53 -0.90 16.98
C GLY A 528 -9.18 -0.12 15.74
N ALA A 529 -7.89 0.18 15.62
CA ALA A 529 -7.39 0.92 14.48
C ALA A 529 -7.55 0.08 13.21
N GLY A 530 -8.35 0.57 12.26
CA GLY A 530 -8.58 -0.12 11.01
C GLY A 530 -9.48 -1.33 11.12
N ARG A 531 -10.14 -1.52 12.26
CA ARG A 531 -11.03 -2.65 12.47
C ARG A 531 -12.37 -2.15 12.95
N TYR A 532 -13.25 -1.88 12.00
CA TYR A 532 -14.55 -1.31 12.28
C TYR A 532 -15.51 -1.64 11.16
N GLU A 533 -16.79 -1.45 11.45
CA GLU A 533 -17.82 -1.60 10.44
C GLU A 533 -18.95 -0.62 10.71
N TYR A 534 -19.72 -0.36 9.68
CA TYR A 534 -20.93 0.42 9.82
C TYR A 534 -21.89 0.11 8.68
N LYS A 535 -23.11 0.61 8.82
CA LYS A 535 -24.14 0.49 7.82
C LYS A 535 -24.56 1.90 7.40
N GLU A 536 -24.60 2.16 6.10
CA GLU A 536 -25.09 3.45 5.63
C GLU A 536 -26.60 3.52 5.88
N GLU A 537 -27.05 4.63 6.44
CA GLU A 537 -28.41 4.69 6.96
C GLU A 537 -29.46 4.54 5.87
N PHE A 538 -29.25 5.19 4.71
CA PHE A 538 -30.29 5.23 3.70
C PHE A 538 -30.18 4.17 2.63
N THR A 539 -29.01 3.56 2.46
CA THR A 539 -28.82 2.49 1.49
C THR A 539 -28.75 1.11 2.12
N ASN A 540 -28.58 1.05 3.43
CA ASN A 540 -28.33 -0.18 4.19
C ASN A 540 -27.11 -0.96 3.71
N LYS A 541 -26.19 -0.27 3.07
CA LYS A 541 -24.93 -0.88 2.61
C LYS A 541 -23.99 -1.04 3.78
N TYR A 542 -23.44 -2.25 3.96
CA TYR A 542 -22.40 -2.48 4.96
C TYR A 542 -21.03 -2.10 4.44
N VAL A 543 -20.25 -1.46 5.30
CA VAL A 543 -18.83 -1.21 5.06
C VAL A 543 -18.09 -1.86 6.21
N ILE A 544 -17.19 -2.79 5.88
CA ILE A 544 -16.43 -3.55 6.88
C ILE A 544 -14.94 -3.36 6.59
N LYS A 545 -14.21 -2.90 7.58
CA LYS A 545 -12.77 -2.66 7.49
C LYS A 545 -12.04 -3.60 8.44
N ASN A 546 -11.11 -4.38 7.89
CA ASN A 546 -10.36 -5.36 8.66
C ASN A 546 -8.88 -5.26 8.35
N ARG A 547 -8.16 -4.62 9.22
CA ARG A 547 -6.72 -4.52 9.06
C ARG A 547 -6.08 -5.85 9.45
N GLY A 548 -5.39 -6.48 8.50
CA GLY A 548 -4.63 -7.69 8.75
C GLY A 548 -5.32 -8.99 8.37
N PHE A 549 -6.59 -8.95 7.97
CA PHE A 549 -7.27 -10.15 7.49
C PHE A 549 -8.42 -9.77 6.56
N SER A 550 -8.91 -10.77 5.83
CA SER A 550 -9.97 -10.56 4.84
C SER A 550 -11.30 -11.06 5.36
N VAL A 551 -12.37 -10.36 4.97
CA VAL A 551 -13.75 -10.81 5.20
C VAL A 551 -14.38 -11.06 3.84
N GLU A 552 -14.87 -12.30 3.63
CA GLU A 552 -15.44 -12.68 2.34
C GLU A 552 -16.83 -12.10 2.15
N ARG A 553 -17.62 -12.07 3.20
CA ARG A 553 -19.00 -11.59 3.12
C ARG A 553 -19.07 -10.16 3.60
N LYS A 554 -19.73 -9.31 2.80
CA LYS A 554 -19.88 -7.89 3.14
C LYS A 554 -21.35 -7.47 3.08
N ASP A 555 -22.27 -8.41 3.16
CA ASP A 555 -23.70 -8.14 3.12
C ASP A 555 -24.35 -8.18 4.49
N LYS A 556 -23.60 -8.52 5.54
CA LYS A 556 -24.10 -8.50 6.91
C LYS A 556 -22.93 -8.21 7.85
N SER A 557 -23.26 -7.94 9.10
CA SER A 557 -22.26 -7.62 10.11
C SER A 557 -21.24 -8.74 10.28
N PHE A 558 -19.98 -8.38 10.41
CA PHE A 558 -18.93 -9.32 10.78
C PHE A 558 -18.67 -9.29 12.28
N TYR A 559 -18.62 -8.07 12.84
CA TYR A 559 -18.16 -7.90 14.22
C TYR A 559 -19.23 -8.17 15.25
N THR A 560 -20.51 -8.14 14.88
CA THR A 560 -21.59 -8.45 15.83
C THR A 560 -21.46 -9.86 16.39
N ASP A 561 -21.11 -10.81 15.53
CA ASP A 561 -21.01 -12.21 15.93
C ASP A 561 -19.60 -12.59 16.39
N TYR A 562 -18.69 -11.63 16.44
CA TYR A 562 -17.30 -11.91 16.77
C TYR A 562 -17.12 -11.91 18.29
N ASP A 563 -16.49 -12.98 18.81
CA ASP A 563 -16.07 -13.00 20.21
C ASP A 563 -14.72 -12.30 20.29
N ILE A 564 -14.65 -11.21 21.04
CA ILE A 564 -13.44 -10.42 21.11
C ILE A 564 -12.27 -11.18 21.73
N SER A 565 -12.53 -12.31 22.38
CA SER A 565 -11.46 -13.16 22.88
C SER A 565 -10.87 -14.07 21.82
N ASP A 566 -11.56 -14.23 20.67
CA ASP A 566 -11.06 -15.08 19.61
C ASP A 566 -9.81 -14.48 18.97
N LYS A 567 -8.88 -15.33 18.61
CA LYS A 567 -7.65 -14.94 17.92
C LYS A 567 -7.40 -15.89 16.77
N PHE A 568 -6.81 -15.36 15.73
CA PHE A 568 -6.38 -16.16 14.59
C PHE A 568 -4.89 -16.40 14.70
N THR A 569 -4.49 -17.67 14.70
CA THR A 569 -3.07 -18.04 14.74
C THR A 569 -2.66 -18.61 13.39
N ILE A 570 -1.65 -18.03 12.80
CA ILE A 570 -1.09 -18.53 11.55
C ILE A 570 0.10 -19.41 11.91
N LYS A 571 -0.02 -20.70 11.60
CA LYS A 571 1.05 -21.67 11.86
C LYS A 571 2.00 -21.66 10.68
N THR A 572 3.18 -21.11 10.87
CA THR A 572 4.12 -20.97 9.77
C THR A 572 4.55 -22.30 9.18
N ARG A 573 4.72 -23.32 10.03
CA ARG A 573 5.06 -24.64 9.54
C ARG A 573 3.96 -25.21 8.65
N GLU A 574 2.71 -25.02 9.03
CA GLU A 574 1.59 -25.46 8.18
C GLU A 574 1.59 -24.76 6.86
N PHE A 575 1.89 -23.46 6.86
CA PHE A 575 1.94 -22.73 5.61
C PHE A 575 3.02 -23.29 4.69
N VAL A 576 4.22 -23.53 5.22
CA VAL A 576 5.33 -24.03 4.41
C VAL A 576 4.98 -25.40 3.84
N SER A 577 4.46 -26.32 4.66
CA SER A 577 4.23 -27.69 4.21
C SER A 577 3.03 -27.81 3.27
N SER A 578 2.02 -26.99 3.44
CA SER A 578 0.77 -27.13 2.67
C SER A 578 0.47 -25.96 1.75
N PHE A 579 1.07 -24.80 1.97
CA PHE A 579 0.74 -23.56 1.24
C PHE A 579 -0.74 -23.23 1.32
N LYS A 580 -1.33 -23.48 2.46
CA LYS A 580 -2.74 -23.20 2.65
C LYS A 580 -2.99 -21.70 2.64
N ALA A 581 -4.14 -21.31 2.12
CA ALA A 581 -4.57 -19.92 2.20
C ALA A 581 -4.76 -19.54 3.66
N THR A 582 -4.36 -18.33 4.02
CA THR A 582 -4.58 -17.81 5.34
C THR A 582 -5.55 -16.65 5.27
N THR A 583 -6.10 -16.30 6.42
CA THR A 583 -7.00 -15.15 6.48
C THR A 583 -6.23 -13.83 6.39
N LYS A 584 -4.94 -13.85 6.60
CA LYS A 584 -4.12 -12.64 6.51
C LYS A 584 -3.73 -12.39 5.07
N LYS A 585 -3.83 -11.14 4.69
CA LYS A 585 -3.36 -10.72 3.36
C LYS A 585 -1.86 -10.58 3.36
N UNK A 586 -1.20 -11.51 2.95
CA UNK A 586 0.17 -11.39 3.01
C UNK A 586 0.68 -11.62 1.67
N SER A 587 1.67 -10.87 1.25
CA SER A 587 2.48 -11.16 0.05
C SER A 587 3.46 -12.30 0.36
N PHE A 588 4.17 -12.86 -0.65
CA PHE A 588 5.21 -13.86 -0.44
C PHE A 588 6.30 -13.32 0.48
N ARG A 589 6.63 -12.05 0.35
CA ARG A 589 7.63 -11.43 1.23
C ARG A 589 7.16 -11.47 2.68
N GLU A 590 5.91 -11.09 2.92
CA GLU A 590 5.37 -11.11 4.29
C GLU A 590 5.30 -12.52 4.85
N MET A 591 4.93 -13.49 4.01
CA MET A 591 4.90 -14.87 4.44
C MET A 591 6.29 -15.37 4.81
N GLY A 592 7.32 -14.94 4.07
CA GLY A 592 8.68 -15.28 4.42
C GLY A 592 9.08 -14.77 5.78
N HIS A 593 8.63 -13.56 6.15
CA HIS A 593 8.89 -13.02 7.48
C HIS A 593 8.18 -13.82 8.57
N LEU A 594 7.00 -14.35 8.28
CA LEU A 594 6.23 -15.11 9.25
C LEU A 594 6.82 -16.47 9.56
N LEU A 595 7.78 -16.94 8.78
CA LEU A 595 8.36 -18.28 9.00
C LEU A 595 9.15 -18.40 10.29
N GLU A 596 9.43 -17.32 10.97
CA GLU A 596 10.23 -17.36 12.18
C GLU A 596 9.42 -17.62 13.45
N SER A 597 8.12 -17.41 13.40
CA SER A 597 7.26 -17.63 14.55
C SER A 597 5.81 -17.72 14.11
N ASP A 598 4.98 -18.34 14.93
CA ASP A 598 3.55 -18.29 14.74
C ASP A 598 3.07 -16.86 14.90
N TYR A 599 1.98 -16.52 14.24
CA TYR A 599 1.49 -15.15 14.19
C TYR A 599 0.02 -15.12 14.62
N ASP A 600 -0.26 -14.36 15.68
CA ASP A 600 -1.61 -14.20 16.21
C ASP A 600 -2.21 -12.91 15.69
N ILE A 601 -3.43 -12.99 15.18
CA ILE A 601 -4.21 -11.83 14.77
C ILE A 601 -5.34 -11.65 15.77
N ASP A 602 -5.35 -10.52 16.46
CA ASP A 602 -6.38 -10.18 17.43
C ASP A 602 -7.13 -8.96 16.90
N PRO A 603 -8.35 -9.13 16.40
CA PRO A 603 -9.10 -7.99 15.87
C PRO A 603 -9.40 -6.93 16.93
N PHE A 604 -9.49 -7.31 18.20
CA PHE A 604 -9.68 -6.34 19.28
C PHE A 604 -8.31 -5.86 19.75
N ASN A 605 -7.78 -4.84 19.07
CA ASN A 605 -6.42 -4.41 19.35
C ASN A 605 -6.24 -2.93 19.06
N LEU A 606 -6.02 -2.14 20.10
CA LEU A 606 -5.70 -0.73 19.97
C LEU A 606 -4.26 -0.51 19.51
N GLY A 607 -3.45 -1.57 19.44
CA GLY A 607 -2.08 -1.49 18.98
C GLY A 607 -1.15 -0.77 19.93
N GLY A 608 -1.54 -0.60 21.19
CA GLY A 608 -0.76 0.16 22.15
C GLY A 608 -0.84 1.67 21.97
N LYS A 609 -1.70 2.13 21.06
CA LYS A 609 -1.80 3.57 20.78
C LYS A 609 -2.65 4.31 21.81
N ARG A 610 -3.63 3.64 22.38
CA ARG A 610 -4.51 4.23 23.37
C ARG A 610 -4.84 3.19 24.43
N VAL A 611 -5.41 3.62 25.52
CA VAL A 611 -5.72 2.77 26.68
C VAL A 611 -7.20 2.75 26.93
N VAL A 612 -7.70 1.62 27.40
CA VAL A 612 -9.09 1.47 27.82
C VAL A 612 -9.12 1.23 29.33
N GLU A 613 -9.87 2.03 30.05
CA GLU A 613 -9.98 1.87 31.50
C GLU A 613 -11.04 0.88 31.89
N ASN A 614 -12.14 0.81 31.14
CA ASN A 614 -13.28 -0.03 31.51
C ASN A 614 -13.54 -1.06 30.41
N TYR A 615 -13.18 -2.31 30.69
CA TYR A 615 -13.40 -3.42 29.77
C TYR A 615 -14.73 -4.13 30.01
N ASN A 616 -15.56 -3.67 30.95
CA ASN A 616 -16.78 -4.37 31.34
C ASN A 616 -18.01 -3.91 30.57
N VAL A 617 -17.84 -3.22 29.46
CA VAL A 617 -18.95 -2.82 28.59
C VAL A 617 -19.20 -3.90 27.55
N ASP A 618 -20.48 -4.03 27.17
CA ASP A 618 -20.85 -4.93 26.08
C ASP A 618 -20.61 -4.19 24.77
N LEU A 619 -19.52 -4.52 24.10
CA LEU A 619 -19.10 -3.81 22.91
C LEU A 619 -20.00 -4.02 21.71
N ASN A 620 -21.00 -4.91 21.82
CA ASN A 620 -22.02 -5.06 20.80
C ASN A 620 -23.26 -4.21 21.06
N LYS A 621 -23.34 -3.55 22.21
CA LYS A 621 -24.53 -2.77 22.59
C LYS A 621 -24.21 -1.34 22.97
N GLU A 622 -22.98 -1.07 23.41
CA GLU A 622 -22.61 0.26 23.90
C GLU A 622 -21.12 0.46 23.63
N TYR A 623 -20.64 1.67 23.87
CA TYR A 623 -19.23 1.96 23.66
C TYR A 623 -18.59 2.52 24.92
N THR A 624 -17.28 2.42 24.98
CA THR A 624 -16.48 3.04 26.03
C THR A 624 -15.44 3.94 25.39
N ARG A 625 -15.09 5.03 26.10
CA ARG A 625 -14.06 5.92 25.61
C ARG A 625 -12.68 5.38 25.88
N THR A 626 -11.78 5.57 24.92
CA THR A 626 -10.37 5.31 25.13
C THR A 626 -9.70 6.58 25.62
N LYS A 627 -8.49 6.41 26.16
CA LYS A 627 -7.67 7.54 26.58
C LYS A 627 -6.32 7.48 25.89
N PRO A 628 -5.71 8.64 25.64
CA PRO A 628 -4.40 8.63 25.02
C PRO A 628 -3.33 8.15 26.00
N VAL A 629 -2.21 7.71 25.45
CA VAL A 629 -1.03 7.46 26.26
C VAL A 629 -0.49 8.82 26.73
N ARG A 630 -0.21 8.93 28.02
CA ARG A 630 0.43 10.13 28.56
C ARG A 630 1.89 9.80 28.86
N LEU A 631 2.76 10.69 28.42
CA LEU A 631 4.18 10.57 28.65
C LEU A 631 4.63 11.51 29.75
N GLU A 632 5.44 11.00 30.64
CA GLU A 632 5.98 11.82 31.71
C GLU A 632 7.34 12.35 31.32
N LYS A 633 7.76 13.43 31.98
CA LYS A 633 9.05 14.03 31.71
C LYS A 633 10.17 13.01 31.90
N GLY A 634 11.05 12.94 30.92
CA GLY A 634 12.19 12.03 30.97
C GLY A 634 11.98 10.66 30.34
N VAL A 635 10.74 10.34 29.91
CA VAL A 635 10.46 9.02 29.36
C VAL A 635 10.97 8.89 27.93
N LEU A 636 10.84 9.93 27.09
CA LEU A 636 11.26 9.89 25.69
C LEU A 636 12.70 10.37 25.55
N LYS A 637 13.63 9.61 26.07
CA LYS A 637 15.04 9.92 25.87
C LYS A 637 15.54 9.24 24.59
N GLN A 638 16.22 9.98 23.75
CA GLN A 638 16.81 9.45 22.54
C GLN A 638 18.32 9.62 22.55
#